data_0628e13da8222cddd58e25c3848dc858
#
_entry.id   0628e13da8222cddd58e25c3848dc858
#
_cell.length_a   1.000
_cell.length_b   1.000
_cell.length_c   1.000
_cell.angle_alpha   90.00
_cell.angle_beta   90.00
_cell.angle_gamma   90.00
#
_symmetry.space_group_name_H-M   'P 1'
#
loop_
_entity.id
_entity.type
_entity.pdbx_description
1 polymer ?
#
loop_
_entity_poly.entity_id
_entity_poly.type
_entity_poly.pdbx_seq_one_letter_code
_entity_poly.pdbx_strand_id
1 'polypeptide(L)'
;KSSETSFRIERFLYMISCFRTRLKRAIRVDPVLDWLPSLSAEERERVRAAALQRGQVEAAELLLRAVERRPRDCFPEFLLALERGGCGLAASYVNPSLSQLPSPAEETDNDLCVHLVQLLHGTLVDNMRTMQVAEKCLQTDIFQVEDLERIQTVTESRGNRDGARELLSRIVQKKNWFSPFLIALRETQHEDLADDLSGNTGGNNLISLVFCYLYSKSTILYLDIFFNICYHLLLICIFVCVFHSESDVSVGDGSVSNVNENLEQSSSTTSDSGMFPFYEDEVESRASPEPELILRDYQMEVAKPALNGENVIICLPTGSGKTRVAVYITKDHLDKKRRASEPGKVIVLVNKVPLVEQHLRKEFHPFLKRWYQVIGLSGDSQLKISFPEVVRRNDVIISTAQILGNSLLNATEEDEEGVHLSDFTLIIIDECHHTQKEGVYNNIMRHYLKEKMKNGKLAKENRPLIPQPQILGLTASPGVGGATSSLKAEEHILKICANLDARRIMTVEEHASQLRNQVKEPYKKTVVADDKRRDPFREKIIEIMTDIQNYCQLHPKSEFGTQPYEQWVIREERKAAKEEKRKERVCAEHLKKYNDALQINDIIRMVDAYDHLRNFYKEEKSKKTIVSDDEDEPAVSKQDETDEFLIGLFYAKKKQLKELARKPEYENETLTKLRNTLMEEFTKTNEPRGIIFTKTRQSAFALLQWIKDNPKFEEVGIKAHYLIGAGHNSETKPMTQNEQREVISKFRDGSVNLLIATTVAEEGLDIKECNIVIRYGLVTNEIAMVQARGRARADESTYALVASSDSGAVEREDVNSFREKMMYKAIQRVQKMPQKEYLNKIQTFQLQSIMEKRMKAKRDQCKTYKKNPSLIKFLCKNCHKLICSGEDIQVIENMHHVSVKKDFQSLYHTRENKTLQDKHADYQTNGEIICKDCGQAWGNMMVHRGLDLPCLKIKNFVVVFEDKKTTKQIFKKWGELPVRFPVFDYAGHCPSSDED
;
A
#
# COMPACT_ATOMS: atom_id res chain seq x y z
N LYS A 1 12.52 50.65 16.49
CA LYS A 1 11.24 50.46 15.75
C LYS A 1 11.41 49.62 14.47
N SER A 2 12.50 49.73 13.70
CA SER A 2 12.66 48.92 12.46
C SER A 2 12.97 47.43 12.74
N SER A 3 13.69 47.09 13.80
CA SER A 3 14.03 45.74 14.19
C SER A 3 12.82 44.95 14.75
N GLU A 4 11.96 45.65 15.47
CA GLU A 4 10.76 45.05 16.08
C GLU A 4 9.69 44.71 15.01
N THR A 5 9.57 45.56 13.99
CA THR A 5 8.69 45.31 12.85
C THR A 5 9.18 44.13 12.01
N SER A 6 10.50 44.00 11.80
CA SER A 6 11.09 42.86 11.09
C SER A 6 10.82 41.53 11.81
N PHE A 7 11.02 41.50 13.13
CA PHE A 7 10.77 40.34 13.97
C PHE A 7 9.29 39.91 13.96
N ARG A 8 8.35 40.84 13.98
CA ARG A 8 6.91 40.55 13.88
C ARG A 8 6.53 39.94 12.52
N ILE A 9 7.13 40.42 11.44
CA ILE A 9 6.90 39.91 10.08
C ILE A 9 7.48 38.49 9.92
N GLU A 10 8.69 38.24 10.38
CA GLU A 10 9.28 36.89 10.33
C GLU A 10 8.45 35.89 11.14
N ARG A 11 7.96 36.30 12.30
CA ARG A 11 7.08 35.49 13.11
C ARG A 11 5.74 35.22 12.45
N PHE A 12 5.15 36.20 11.79
CA PHE A 12 3.92 36.04 11.01
C PHE A 12 4.10 35.02 9.88
N LEU A 13 5.16 35.12 9.09
CA LEU A 13 5.47 34.15 8.03
C LEU A 13 5.71 32.75 8.61
N TYR A 14 6.41 32.67 9.75
CA TYR A 14 6.60 31.40 10.44
C TYR A 14 5.26 30.78 10.88
N MET A 15 4.33 31.57 11.43
CA MET A 15 3.00 31.10 11.84
C MET A 15 2.18 30.61 10.66
N ILE A 16 2.18 31.34 9.52
CA ILE A 16 1.53 30.87 8.27
C ILE A 16 2.12 29.53 7.83
N SER A 17 3.42 29.37 7.87
CA SER A 17 4.09 28.12 7.50
C SER A 17 3.71 26.97 8.43
N CYS A 18 3.74 27.18 9.75
CA CYS A 18 3.40 26.17 10.76
C CYS A 18 1.93 25.70 10.68
N PHE A 19 1.01 26.65 10.50
CA PHE A 19 -0.42 26.38 10.52
C PHE A 19 -1.06 26.34 9.13
N ARG A 20 -0.27 26.29 8.07
CA ARG A 20 -0.76 26.37 6.67
C ARG A 20 -1.92 25.43 6.36
N THR A 21 -1.85 24.19 6.81
CA THR A 21 -2.90 23.19 6.57
C THR A 21 -4.21 23.53 7.27
N ARG A 22 -4.14 24.10 8.48
CA ARG A 22 -5.29 24.53 9.25
C ARG A 22 -5.89 25.82 8.68
N LEU A 23 -5.04 26.77 8.34
CA LEU A 23 -5.43 28.03 7.70
C LEU A 23 -6.21 27.80 6.39
N LYS A 24 -5.75 26.92 5.53
CA LYS A 24 -6.45 26.58 4.28
C LYS A 24 -7.87 26.04 4.48
N ARG A 25 -8.14 25.43 5.61
CA ARG A 25 -9.48 24.91 5.95
C ARG A 25 -10.32 25.92 6.71
N ALA A 26 -9.71 26.80 7.48
CA ALA A 26 -10.38 27.79 8.32
C ALA A 26 -10.64 29.12 7.63
N ILE A 27 -10.02 29.40 6.47
CA ILE A 27 -10.21 30.66 5.73
C ILE A 27 -11.35 30.51 4.71
N ARG A 28 -12.32 31.41 4.79
CA ARG A 28 -13.27 31.68 3.71
C ARG A 28 -12.77 32.88 2.90
N VAL A 29 -12.49 32.59 1.64
CA VAL A 29 -11.72 33.53 0.82
C VAL A 29 -12.51 34.77 0.46
N ASP A 30 -13.77 34.65 0.02
CA ASP A 30 -14.53 35.78 -0.50
C ASP A 30 -14.69 36.93 0.52
N PRO A 31 -15.18 36.69 1.77
CA PRO A 31 -15.30 37.76 2.73
C PRO A 31 -13.97 38.34 3.21
N VAL A 32 -12.89 37.53 3.18
CA VAL A 32 -11.56 38.00 3.57
C VAL A 32 -10.94 38.90 2.49
N LEU A 33 -11.18 38.63 1.21
CA LEU A 33 -10.66 39.41 0.08
C LEU A 33 -11.17 40.83 0.04
N ASP A 34 -12.40 41.09 0.54
CA ASP A 34 -12.99 42.43 0.56
C ASP A 34 -12.28 43.38 1.54
N TRP A 35 -11.58 42.83 2.53
CA TRP A 35 -10.82 43.55 3.56
C TRP A 35 -9.30 43.55 3.31
N LEU A 36 -8.82 43.14 2.09
CA LEU A 36 -7.41 43.11 1.73
C LEU A 36 -7.09 44.04 0.54
N PRO A 37 -7.11 45.36 0.76
CA PRO A 37 -6.81 46.34 -0.29
C PRO A 37 -5.38 46.25 -0.83
N SER A 38 -4.44 45.76 -0.04
CA SER A 38 -3.03 45.52 -0.45
C SER A 38 -2.86 44.51 -1.59
N LEU A 39 -3.85 43.64 -1.85
CA LEU A 39 -3.87 42.76 -3.00
C LEU A 39 -4.40 43.46 -4.25
N SER A 40 -3.73 43.25 -5.39
CA SER A 40 -4.20 43.83 -6.67
C SER A 40 -5.56 43.26 -7.08
N ALA A 41 -6.32 44.03 -7.91
CA ALA A 41 -7.60 43.56 -8.44
C ALA A 41 -7.48 42.20 -9.15
N GLU A 42 -6.42 42.02 -9.92
CA GLU A 42 -6.11 40.77 -10.65
C GLU A 42 -5.84 39.59 -9.71
N GLU A 43 -5.10 39.81 -8.63
CA GLU A 43 -4.86 38.76 -7.60
C GLU A 43 -6.13 38.37 -6.90
N ARG A 44 -6.97 39.33 -6.53
CA ARG A 44 -8.28 39.08 -5.91
C ARG A 44 -9.19 38.28 -6.85
N GLU A 45 -9.24 38.65 -8.14
CA GLU A 45 -10.04 37.93 -9.13
C GLU A 45 -9.55 36.52 -9.37
N ARG A 46 -8.21 36.34 -9.43
CA ARG A 46 -7.60 35.01 -9.55
C ARG A 46 -7.95 34.09 -8.37
N VAL A 47 -7.96 34.62 -7.16
CA VAL A 47 -8.32 33.86 -5.95
C VAL A 47 -9.83 33.57 -5.94
N ARG A 48 -10.70 34.49 -6.32
CA ARG A 48 -12.15 34.25 -6.49
C ARG A 48 -12.43 33.20 -7.57
N ALA A 49 -11.80 33.30 -8.72
CA ALA A 49 -11.93 32.29 -9.77
C ALA A 49 -11.50 30.89 -9.30
N ALA A 50 -10.43 30.81 -8.51
CA ALA A 50 -10.01 29.54 -7.92
C ALA A 50 -11.03 29.01 -6.91
N ALA A 51 -11.67 29.85 -6.13
CA ALA A 51 -12.74 29.45 -5.20
C ALA A 51 -13.93 28.82 -5.93
N LEU A 52 -14.32 29.39 -7.06
CA LEU A 52 -15.42 28.88 -7.88
C LEU A 52 -15.04 27.59 -8.66
N GLN A 53 -13.83 27.50 -9.20
CA GLN A 53 -13.43 26.41 -10.10
C GLN A 53 -12.78 25.24 -9.37
N ARG A 54 -12.02 25.49 -8.31
CA ARG A 54 -11.15 24.49 -7.62
C ARG A 54 -11.50 24.31 -6.14
N GLY A 55 -12.39 25.13 -5.60
CA GLY A 55 -12.83 25.07 -4.21
C GLY A 55 -12.03 25.93 -3.23
N GLN A 56 -12.60 26.13 -2.05
CA GLN A 56 -12.11 27.07 -1.02
C GLN A 56 -10.69 26.77 -0.53
N VAL A 57 -10.29 25.51 -0.43
CA VAL A 57 -8.96 25.10 0.07
C VAL A 57 -7.85 25.54 -0.89
N GLU A 58 -8.07 25.42 -2.20
CA GLU A 58 -7.09 25.83 -3.21
C GLU A 58 -7.05 27.37 -3.33
N ALA A 59 -8.18 28.01 -3.23
CA ALA A 59 -8.27 29.49 -3.20
C ALA A 59 -7.57 30.06 -1.96
N ALA A 60 -7.76 29.46 -0.78
CA ALA A 60 -7.06 29.85 0.43
C ALA A 60 -5.53 29.65 0.31
N GLU A 61 -5.07 28.60 -0.36
CA GLU A 61 -3.64 28.41 -0.66
C GLU A 61 -3.10 29.57 -1.53
N LEU A 62 -3.83 29.96 -2.57
CA LEU A 62 -3.44 31.08 -3.42
C LEU A 62 -3.44 32.43 -2.66
N LEU A 63 -4.41 32.63 -1.79
CA LEU A 63 -4.48 33.81 -0.91
C LEU A 63 -3.25 33.85 0.02
N LEU A 64 -2.95 32.77 0.72
CA LEU A 64 -1.78 32.69 1.61
C LEU A 64 -0.47 32.97 0.87
N ARG A 65 -0.30 32.42 -0.34
CA ARG A 65 0.87 32.74 -1.18
C ARG A 65 0.93 34.20 -1.61
N ALA A 66 -0.19 34.83 -1.88
CA ALA A 66 -0.21 36.27 -2.22
C ALA A 66 0.19 37.13 -1.02
N VAL A 67 -0.27 36.78 0.17
CA VAL A 67 0.10 37.45 1.45
C VAL A 67 1.57 37.24 1.78
N GLU A 68 2.10 36.05 1.59
CA GLU A 68 3.53 35.74 1.83
C GLU A 68 4.49 36.49 0.92
N ARG A 69 4.07 36.84 -0.30
CA ARG A 69 4.88 37.65 -1.23
C ARG A 69 5.04 39.10 -0.80
N ARG A 70 4.08 39.63 0.00
CA ARG A 70 4.03 41.03 0.45
C ARG A 70 3.76 41.12 1.96
N PRO A 71 4.59 40.49 2.79
CA PRO A 71 4.28 40.32 4.22
C PRO A 71 4.26 41.64 4.97
N ARG A 72 4.99 42.68 4.50
CA ARG A 72 5.01 44.02 5.14
C ARG A 72 3.70 44.78 4.97
N ASP A 73 3.12 44.70 3.80
CA ASP A 73 1.90 45.43 3.44
C ASP A 73 0.65 44.65 3.93
N CYS A 74 0.68 43.32 3.79
CA CYS A 74 -0.48 42.49 4.07
C CYS A 74 -0.65 42.08 5.54
N PHE A 75 0.41 42.09 6.38
CA PHE A 75 0.35 41.53 7.74
C PHE A 75 -0.73 42.18 8.61
N PRO A 76 -0.81 43.55 8.78
CA PRO A 76 -1.83 44.15 9.62
C PRO A 76 -3.22 43.99 9.03
N GLU A 77 -3.34 44.08 7.71
CA GLU A 77 -4.61 43.99 7.00
C GLU A 77 -5.16 42.59 7.02
N PHE A 78 -4.28 41.57 6.85
CA PHE A 78 -4.67 40.16 6.80
C PHE A 78 -5.30 39.69 8.11
N LEU A 79 -4.70 40.08 9.24
CA LEU A 79 -5.27 39.76 10.55
C LEU A 79 -6.67 40.37 10.72
N LEU A 80 -6.82 41.66 10.39
CA LEU A 80 -8.08 42.37 10.43
C LEU A 80 -9.11 41.78 9.44
N ALA A 81 -8.65 41.38 8.24
CA ALA A 81 -9.49 40.77 7.22
C ALA A 81 -9.99 39.39 7.66
N LEU A 82 -9.21 38.60 8.37
CA LEU A 82 -9.65 37.34 8.92
C LEU A 82 -10.71 37.52 10.02
N GLU A 83 -10.53 38.51 10.88
CA GLU A 83 -11.46 38.82 11.95
C GLU A 83 -12.80 39.35 11.36
N ARG A 84 -12.77 40.33 10.47
CA ARG A 84 -13.93 40.91 9.81
C ARG A 84 -14.61 39.96 8.81
N GLY A 85 -13.84 39.10 8.16
CA GLY A 85 -14.33 38.05 7.27
C GLY A 85 -14.94 36.84 8.01
N GLY A 86 -15.11 36.94 9.34
CA GLY A 86 -15.71 35.86 10.15
C GLY A 86 -14.85 34.62 10.30
N CYS A 87 -13.54 34.70 10.01
CA CYS A 87 -12.58 33.62 10.11
C CYS A 87 -11.76 33.68 11.43
N GLY A 88 -12.44 33.88 12.57
CA GLY A 88 -11.80 34.07 13.88
C GLY A 88 -10.88 32.96 14.31
N LEU A 89 -11.18 31.72 13.92
CA LEU A 89 -10.27 30.61 14.14
C LEU A 89 -8.97 30.74 13.32
N ALA A 90 -9.03 31.16 12.06
CA ALA A 90 -7.84 31.44 11.25
C ALA A 90 -7.03 32.62 11.81
N ALA A 91 -7.68 33.67 12.29
CA ALA A 91 -7.04 34.81 12.94
C ALA A 91 -6.20 34.38 14.17
N SER A 92 -6.71 33.47 14.99
CA SER A 92 -5.99 32.96 16.18
C SER A 92 -4.66 32.25 15.83
N TYR A 93 -4.55 31.61 14.65
CA TYR A 93 -3.33 30.94 14.21
C TYR A 93 -2.26 31.91 13.68
N VAL A 94 -2.62 33.05 13.16
CA VAL A 94 -1.66 34.03 12.59
C VAL A 94 -1.37 35.19 13.50
N ASN A 95 -2.07 35.33 14.62
CA ASN A 95 -1.82 36.38 15.60
C ASN A 95 -0.44 36.15 16.25
N PRO A 96 0.49 37.15 16.23
CA PRO A 96 1.81 37.02 16.80
C PRO A 96 1.84 36.96 18.33
N SER A 97 0.73 37.17 19.00
CA SER A 97 0.58 37.06 20.45
C SER A 97 0.44 35.58 20.84
N LEU A 98 1.45 34.99 21.53
CA LEU A 98 1.42 33.58 21.95
C LEU A 98 0.26 33.25 22.90
N SER A 99 -0.26 34.26 23.60
CA SER A 99 -1.37 34.10 24.54
C SER A 99 -2.73 33.89 23.88
N GLN A 100 -2.82 34.05 22.55
CA GLN A 100 -4.06 33.88 21.78
C GLN A 100 -4.04 32.63 20.88
N LEU A 101 -2.92 31.88 20.87
CA LEU A 101 -2.89 30.61 20.16
C LEU A 101 -3.77 29.58 20.87
N PRO A 102 -4.60 28.83 20.13
CA PRO A 102 -5.30 27.69 20.71
C PRO A 102 -4.30 26.71 21.32
N SER A 103 -4.57 26.25 22.50
CA SER A 103 -3.75 25.17 23.10
C SER A 103 -3.89 23.88 22.29
N PRO A 104 -2.91 22.97 22.32
CA PRO A 104 -3.03 21.67 21.67
C PRO A 104 -4.26 20.87 22.12
N ALA A 105 -4.74 21.08 23.34
CA ALA A 105 -5.95 20.47 23.86
C ALA A 105 -7.20 21.06 23.15
N GLU A 106 -7.31 22.39 23.12
CA GLU A 106 -8.42 23.07 22.41
C GLU A 106 -8.45 22.72 20.92
N GLU A 107 -7.28 22.58 20.26
CA GLU A 107 -7.21 22.13 18.88
C GLU A 107 -7.73 20.70 18.71
N THR A 108 -7.35 19.80 19.63
CA THR A 108 -7.78 18.39 19.60
C THR A 108 -9.29 18.29 19.83
N ASP A 109 -9.82 19.06 20.78
CA ASP A 109 -11.25 19.10 21.08
C ASP A 109 -12.04 19.68 19.90
N ASN A 110 -11.57 20.74 19.27
CA ASN A 110 -12.19 21.30 18.09
C ASN A 110 -12.15 20.32 16.89
N ASP A 111 -11.04 19.65 16.65
CA ASP A 111 -10.94 18.63 15.60
C ASP A 111 -11.90 17.45 15.86
N LEU A 112 -12.11 17.06 17.11
CA LEU A 112 -13.07 16.04 17.51
C LEU A 112 -14.50 16.49 17.27
N CYS A 113 -14.86 17.73 17.67
CA CYS A 113 -16.18 18.30 17.45
C CYS A 113 -16.52 18.44 15.95
N VAL A 114 -15.57 18.89 15.13
CA VAL A 114 -15.70 18.93 13.67
C VAL A 114 -15.91 17.52 13.10
N HIS A 115 -15.20 16.54 13.61
CA HIS A 115 -15.36 15.16 13.18
C HIS A 115 -16.72 14.56 13.56
N LEU A 116 -17.25 14.88 14.74
CA LEU A 116 -18.61 14.49 15.15
C LEU A 116 -19.67 15.05 14.21
N VAL A 117 -19.59 16.35 13.86
CA VAL A 117 -20.49 16.97 12.88
C VAL A 117 -20.35 16.30 11.50
N GLN A 118 -19.14 15.91 11.08
CA GLN A 118 -18.95 15.18 9.82
C GLN A 118 -19.54 13.76 9.85
N LEU A 119 -19.43 13.06 10.97
CA LEU A 119 -20.01 11.72 11.15
C LEU A 119 -21.54 11.75 11.13
N LEU A 120 -22.13 12.74 11.79
CA LEU A 120 -23.59 12.93 11.89
C LEU A 120 -24.17 13.84 10.80
N HIS A 121 -23.33 14.25 9.82
CA HIS A 121 -23.70 15.23 8.80
C HIS A 121 -25.02 14.89 8.08
N GLY A 122 -25.25 13.64 7.71
CA GLY A 122 -26.49 13.21 7.07
C GLY A 122 -27.71 13.40 7.97
N THR A 123 -27.60 13.01 9.23
CA THR A 123 -28.68 13.12 10.24
C THR A 123 -28.99 14.57 10.56
N LEU A 124 -27.94 15.39 10.72
CA LEU A 124 -28.09 16.83 10.96
C LEU A 124 -28.77 17.56 9.80
N VAL A 125 -28.32 17.29 8.55
CA VAL A 125 -28.90 17.92 7.35
C VAL A 125 -30.34 17.50 7.10
N ASP A 126 -30.69 16.25 7.43
CA ASP A 126 -32.05 15.73 7.16
C ASP A 126 -33.07 16.13 8.21
N ASN A 127 -32.66 16.36 9.46
CA ASN A 127 -33.58 16.59 10.59
C ASN A 127 -33.53 18.00 11.19
N MET A 128 -32.52 18.82 10.85
CA MET A 128 -32.38 20.16 11.41
C MET A 128 -33.29 21.19 10.71
N ARG A 129 -34.02 21.97 11.49
CA ARG A 129 -34.76 23.15 11.01
C ARG A 129 -33.78 24.32 10.91
N THR A 130 -33.17 24.48 9.75
CA THR A 130 -32.00 25.34 9.54
C THR A 130 -32.19 26.78 10.01
N MET A 131 -33.27 27.41 9.64
CA MET A 131 -33.47 28.83 9.98
C MET A 131 -33.61 29.06 11.47
N GLN A 132 -34.37 28.21 12.18
CA GLN A 132 -34.53 28.34 13.64
C GLN A 132 -33.22 28.21 14.37
N VAL A 133 -32.37 27.24 13.95
CA VAL A 133 -31.04 27.03 14.54
C VAL A 133 -30.10 28.19 14.16
N ALA A 134 -30.14 28.69 12.93
CA ALA A 134 -29.31 29.81 12.48
C ALA A 134 -29.65 31.11 13.25
N GLU A 135 -30.91 31.43 13.44
CA GLU A 135 -31.38 32.55 14.24
C GLU A 135 -30.91 32.44 15.70
N LYS A 136 -30.96 31.22 16.26
CA LYS A 136 -30.47 30.99 17.63
C LYS A 136 -28.96 31.13 17.74
N CYS A 137 -28.24 30.68 16.74
CA CYS A 137 -26.78 30.89 16.66
C CYS A 137 -26.40 32.38 16.54
N LEU A 138 -27.25 33.22 15.91
CA LEU A 138 -27.06 34.67 15.91
C LEU A 138 -27.32 35.25 17.31
N GLN A 139 -28.38 34.81 18.01
CA GLN A 139 -28.70 35.27 19.38
C GLN A 139 -27.61 34.91 20.41
N THR A 140 -26.83 33.88 20.14
CA THR A 140 -25.72 33.41 20.99
C THR A 140 -24.36 33.95 20.53
N ASP A 141 -24.31 34.95 19.68
CA ASP A 141 -23.09 35.59 19.12
C ASP A 141 -22.14 34.62 18.40
N ILE A 142 -22.58 33.42 17.98
CA ILE A 142 -21.81 32.53 17.17
C ILE A 142 -21.77 32.99 15.73
N PHE A 143 -22.94 33.35 15.18
CA PHE A 143 -23.09 33.90 13.85
C PHE A 143 -23.19 35.43 13.88
N GLN A 144 -22.78 36.02 12.78
CA GLN A 144 -23.03 37.43 12.47
C GLN A 144 -24.24 37.55 11.52
N VAL A 145 -24.70 38.75 11.31
CA VAL A 145 -25.90 39.01 10.44
C VAL A 145 -25.68 38.48 9.03
N GLU A 146 -24.47 38.65 8.49
CA GLU A 146 -24.08 38.17 7.16
C GLU A 146 -24.10 36.61 7.04
N ASP A 147 -23.81 35.90 8.12
CA ASP A 147 -23.95 34.45 8.16
C ASP A 147 -25.40 34.02 8.04
N LEU A 148 -26.29 34.70 8.80
CA LEU A 148 -27.73 34.43 8.77
C LEU A 148 -28.32 34.73 7.39
N GLU A 149 -28.05 35.91 6.82
CA GLU A 149 -28.54 36.31 5.48
C GLU A 149 -28.12 35.31 4.41
N ARG A 150 -26.90 34.80 4.48
CA ARG A 150 -26.39 33.82 3.53
C ARG A 150 -27.07 32.46 3.68
N ILE A 151 -27.26 32.00 4.91
CA ILE A 151 -27.96 30.74 5.19
C ILE A 151 -29.41 30.85 4.74
N GLN A 152 -30.04 31.99 4.99
CA GLN A 152 -31.40 32.28 4.55
C GLN A 152 -31.50 32.25 3.02
N THR A 153 -30.62 32.96 2.31
CA THR A 153 -30.58 32.98 0.83
C THR A 153 -30.47 31.58 0.25
N VAL A 154 -29.61 30.72 0.83
CA VAL A 154 -29.42 29.32 0.37
C VAL A 154 -30.63 28.47 0.70
N THR A 155 -31.24 28.69 1.88
CA THR A 155 -32.45 27.95 2.31
C THR A 155 -33.63 28.26 1.42
N GLU A 156 -33.84 29.54 1.09
CA GLU A 156 -34.91 29.98 0.22
C GLU A 156 -34.75 29.55 -1.23
N SER A 157 -33.49 29.59 -1.74
CA SER A 157 -33.23 29.27 -3.16
C SER A 157 -33.05 27.78 -3.44
N ARG A 158 -32.57 26.96 -2.46
CA ARG A 158 -32.20 25.55 -2.67
C ARG A 158 -32.84 24.60 -1.65
N GLY A 159 -33.60 25.12 -0.71
CA GLY A 159 -34.31 24.33 0.30
C GLY A 159 -33.52 24.11 1.59
N ASN A 160 -34.22 23.63 2.62
CA ASN A 160 -33.71 23.48 3.98
C ASN A 160 -32.45 22.60 4.08
N ARG A 161 -32.32 21.55 3.28
CA ARG A 161 -31.14 20.64 3.31
C ARG A 161 -29.85 21.33 2.87
N ASP A 162 -29.92 22.20 1.86
CA ASP A 162 -28.74 22.95 1.40
C ASP A 162 -28.42 24.10 2.34
N GLY A 163 -29.44 24.73 2.92
CA GLY A 163 -29.28 25.68 4.01
C GLY A 163 -28.62 25.08 5.24
N ALA A 164 -28.99 23.85 5.63
CA ALA A 164 -28.34 23.13 6.73
C ALA A 164 -26.85 22.81 6.43
N ARG A 165 -26.52 22.43 5.20
CA ARG A 165 -25.13 22.26 4.79
C ARG A 165 -24.33 23.56 4.89
N GLU A 166 -24.92 24.67 4.46
CA GLU A 166 -24.30 25.98 4.57
C GLU A 166 -24.09 26.38 6.03
N LEU A 167 -25.10 26.18 6.91
CA LEU A 167 -24.99 26.41 8.35
C LEU A 167 -23.84 25.60 8.96
N LEU A 168 -23.80 24.27 8.72
CA LEU A 168 -22.77 23.41 9.26
C LEU A 168 -21.38 23.76 8.74
N SER A 169 -21.24 24.17 7.48
CA SER A 169 -19.97 24.61 6.92
C SER A 169 -19.45 25.90 7.55
N ARG A 170 -20.32 26.79 8.02
CA ARG A 170 -20.00 28.08 8.64
C ARG A 170 -19.66 27.93 10.12
N ILE A 171 -20.48 27.16 10.82
CA ILE A 171 -20.37 27.06 12.28
C ILE A 171 -19.03 26.44 12.72
N VAL A 172 -18.53 25.43 12.02
CA VAL A 172 -17.25 24.79 12.33
C VAL A 172 -16.01 25.70 12.16
N GLN A 173 -16.21 26.87 11.57
CA GLN A 173 -15.16 27.89 11.37
C GLN A 173 -15.09 28.91 12.50
N LYS A 174 -16.10 28.94 13.37
CA LYS A 174 -16.17 29.88 14.48
C LYS A 174 -15.34 29.41 15.67
N LYS A 175 -14.88 30.32 16.50
CA LYS A 175 -14.12 29.99 17.71
C LYS A 175 -15.08 29.51 18.80
N ASN A 176 -14.77 28.47 19.54
CA ASN A 176 -15.57 27.92 20.65
C ASN A 176 -17.04 27.62 20.30
N TRP A 177 -17.31 27.22 19.08
CA TRP A 177 -18.66 27.10 18.50
C TRP A 177 -19.49 25.92 19.02
N PHE A 178 -18.86 24.85 19.49
CA PHE A 178 -19.53 23.54 19.71
C PHE A 178 -20.56 23.57 20.85
N SER A 179 -20.16 24.06 22.04
CA SER A 179 -21.06 24.12 23.19
C SER A 179 -22.26 25.05 22.96
N PRO A 180 -22.09 26.29 22.43
CA PRO A 180 -23.23 27.14 22.07
C PRO A 180 -24.09 26.53 20.94
N PHE A 181 -23.51 25.77 20.01
CA PHE A 181 -24.28 25.06 18.96
C PHE A 181 -25.17 23.96 19.55
N LEU A 182 -24.70 23.20 20.53
CA LEU A 182 -25.53 22.23 21.26
C LEU A 182 -26.70 22.94 22.01
N ILE A 183 -26.45 24.11 22.60
CA ILE A 183 -27.49 24.91 23.24
C ILE A 183 -28.52 25.38 22.20
N ALA A 184 -28.08 25.89 21.05
CA ALA A 184 -28.95 26.30 19.97
C ALA A 184 -29.86 25.16 19.46
N LEU A 185 -29.31 23.95 19.31
CA LEU A 185 -30.09 22.76 18.95
C LEU A 185 -31.16 22.42 20.00
N ARG A 186 -30.79 22.40 21.28
CA ARG A 186 -31.75 22.11 22.37
C ARG A 186 -32.87 23.13 22.45
N GLU A 187 -32.54 24.41 22.40
CA GLU A 187 -33.51 25.49 22.47
C GLU A 187 -34.43 25.61 21.24
N THR A 188 -34.05 24.97 20.13
CA THR A 188 -34.88 24.88 18.91
C THR A 188 -35.60 23.53 18.76
N GLN A 189 -35.77 22.80 19.85
CA GLN A 189 -36.45 21.48 19.88
C GLN A 189 -35.78 20.40 19.04
N HIS A 190 -34.43 20.37 18.97
CA HIS A 190 -33.64 19.33 18.36
C HIS A 190 -32.79 18.61 19.42
N GLU A 191 -33.41 18.19 20.53
CA GLU A 191 -32.75 17.53 21.65
C GLU A 191 -32.04 16.25 21.20
N ASP A 192 -32.71 15.43 20.36
CA ASP A 192 -32.14 14.22 19.81
C ASP A 192 -30.82 14.47 19.06
N LEU A 193 -30.73 15.54 18.26
CA LEU A 193 -29.52 15.91 17.52
C LEU A 193 -28.43 16.44 18.45
N ALA A 194 -28.81 17.18 19.49
CA ALA A 194 -27.86 17.64 20.50
C ALA A 194 -27.31 16.48 21.35
N ASP A 195 -28.16 15.50 21.66
CA ASP A 195 -27.78 14.30 22.42
C ASP A 195 -26.91 13.36 21.58
N ASP A 196 -27.21 13.18 20.28
CA ASP A 196 -26.34 12.46 19.36
C ASP A 196 -24.94 13.08 19.26
N LEU A 197 -24.86 14.42 19.21
CA LEU A 197 -23.58 15.15 19.16
C LEU A 197 -22.86 15.14 20.52
N SER A 198 -23.61 15.20 21.64
CA SER A 198 -23.00 15.18 22.99
C SER A 198 -22.77 13.78 23.55
N GLY A 199 -23.31 12.73 22.89
CA GLY A 199 -23.21 11.35 23.35
C GLY A 199 -24.11 10.98 24.52
N ASN A 200 -25.16 11.74 24.78
CA ASN A 200 -26.11 11.55 25.89
C ASN A 200 -27.30 10.64 25.55
N THR A 201 -27.18 9.81 24.51
CA THR A 201 -28.23 8.80 24.23
C THR A 201 -28.26 7.76 25.32
N GLY A 202 -29.37 7.72 26.05
CA GLY A 202 -29.57 6.91 27.26
C GLY A 202 -29.21 5.44 27.06
N GLY A 203 -28.18 5.01 27.72
CA GLY A 203 -27.88 3.59 27.90
C GLY A 203 -26.45 3.10 27.74
N ASN A 204 -25.49 3.91 27.36
CA ASN A 204 -24.07 3.51 27.46
C ASN A 204 -23.12 4.71 27.44
N ASN A 205 -22.63 5.04 28.62
CA ASN A 205 -21.68 6.12 28.95
C ASN A 205 -20.25 5.93 28.36
N LEU A 206 -20.08 5.77 27.05
CA LEU A 206 -18.74 5.65 26.48
C LEU A 206 -18.16 6.99 26.03
N ILE A 207 -19.00 7.89 25.52
CA ILE A 207 -18.57 9.23 25.07
C ILE A 207 -18.38 10.18 26.24
N SER A 208 -19.23 10.12 27.26
CA SER A 208 -19.07 10.87 28.49
C SER A 208 -17.80 10.50 29.27
N LEU A 209 -17.38 9.22 29.23
CA LEU A 209 -16.11 8.77 29.80
C LEU A 209 -14.89 9.27 29.01
N VAL A 210 -15.01 9.41 27.70
CA VAL A 210 -13.94 9.99 26.85
C VAL A 210 -13.83 11.50 27.10
N PHE A 211 -14.93 12.22 27.24
CA PHE A 211 -14.92 13.65 27.59
C PHE A 211 -14.39 13.93 29.00
N CYS A 212 -14.82 13.18 30.02
CA CYS A 212 -14.29 13.31 31.39
C CYS A 212 -12.83 12.90 31.51
N TYR A 213 -12.37 11.93 30.72
CA TYR A 213 -10.99 11.45 30.72
C TYR A 213 -10.03 12.45 30.06
N LEU A 214 -10.48 13.15 28.99
CA LEU A 214 -9.70 14.20 28.32
C LEU A 214 -9.62 15.49 29.18
N TYR A 215 -10.70 15.85 29.88
CA TYR A 215 -10.74 17.04 30.75
C TYR A 215 -9.82 16.94 31.97
N SER A 216 -9.61 15.74 32.52
CA SER A 216 -8.75 15.54 33.71
C SER A 216 -7.24 15.56 33.42
N LYS A 217 -6.83 15.49 32.12
CA LYS A 217 -5.43 15.45 31.69
C LYS A 217 -4.81 16.79 31.25
N SER A 218 -5.63 17.83 31.11
CA SER A 218 -5.14 19.14 30.61
C SER A 218 -4.13 19.82 31.55
N THR A 219 -4.07 19.43 32.81
CA THR A 219 -3.23 20.13 33.82
C THR A 219 -1.79 19.63 33.88
N ILE A 220 -1.48 18.43 33.37
CA ILE A 220 -0.13 17.81 33.47
C ILE A 220 0.74 18.12 32.24
N LEU A 221 0.15 18.39 31.08
CA LEU A 221 0.92 18.65 29.83
C LEU A 221 1.56 20.05 29.78
N TYR A 222 1.12 21.00 30.62
CA TYR A 222 1.64 22.37 30.62
C TYR A 222 3.05 22.49 31.20
N LEU A 223 3.49 21.59 32.04
CA LEU A 223 4.82 21.63 32.68
C LEU A 223 5.94 21.08 31.76
N ASP A 224 5.65 20.08 30.91
CA ASP A 224 6.67 19.46 30.04
C ASP A 224 7.03 20.33 28.81
N ILE A 225 6.07 21.11 28.28
CA ILE A 225 6.34 21.98 27.12
C ILE A 225 7.18 23.20 27.56
N PHE A 226 6.96 23.72 28.73
CA PHE A 226 7.74 24.87 29.30
C PHE A 226 9.20 24.46 29.57
N PHE A 227 9.44 23.27 30.11
CA PHE A 227 10.79 22.75 30.33
C PHE A 227 11.55 22.45 29.03
N ASN A 228 10.89 21.94 27.99
CA ASN A 228 11.54 21.66 26.70
C ASN A 228 11.93 22.93 25.93
N ILE A 229 11.14 23.99 26.00
CA ILE A 229 11.48 25.29 25.37
C ILE A 229 12.65 25.94 26.10
N CYS A 230 12.71 25.90 27.42
CA CYS A 230 13.84 26.40 28.20
C CYS A 230 15.11 25.58 27.96
N TYR A 231 15.02 24.26 27.81
CA TYR A 231 16.16 23.39 27.54
C TYR A 231 16.78 23.64 26.15
N HIS A 232 15.97 23.85 25.12
CA HIS A 232 16.47 24.19 23.79
C HIS A 232 17.06 25.60 23.71
N LEU A 233 16.55 26.55 24.46
CA LEU A 233 17.17 27.90 24.58
C LEU A 233 18.50 27.83 25.31
N LEU A 234 18.65 26.97 26.31
CA LEU A 234 19.91 26.76 27.02
C LEU A 234 20.98 26.07 26.13
N LEU A 235 20.57 25.11 25.30
CA LEU A 235 21.46 24.45 24.35
C LEU A 235 21.97 25.39 23.24
N ILE A 236 21.17 26.35 22.80
CA ILE A 236 21.60 27.36 21.84
C ILE A 236 22.63 28.32 22.49
N CYS A 237 22.47 28.67 23.75
CA CYS A 237 23.46 29.48 24.49
C CYS A 237 24.78 28.74 24.74
N ILE A 238 24.74 27.42 24.98
CA ILE A 238 25.93 26.57 25.17
C ILE A 238 26.68 26.36 23.84
N PHE A 239 25.97 26.29 22.71
CA PHE A 239 26.58 26.11 21.39
C PHE A 239 27.36 27.36 20.91
N VAL A 240 27.01 28.53 21.38
CA VAL A 240 27.74 29.78 21.06
C VAL A 240 29.00 29.95 21.89
N CYS A 241 29.15 29.29 23.04
CA CYS A 241 30.29 29.41 23.94
C CYS A 241 31.41 28.37 23.73
N VAL A 242 31.24 27.34 22.86
CA VAL A 242 32.19 26.21 22.72
C VAL A 242 33.02 26.26 21.42
N PHE A 243 32.82 27.25 20.55
CA PHE A 243 33.71 27.45 19.38
C PHE A 243 34.79 28.49 19.62
N HIS A 244 35.69 28.26 20.61
CA HIS A 244 37.03 28.84 20.65
C HIS A 244 37.92 27.99 21.56
N SER A 245 38.75 27.16 20.94
CA SER A 245 40.16 26.81 21.29
C SER A 245 40.54 25.46 20.66
N GLU A 246 41.28 25.51 19.64
CA GLU A 246 42.63 25.02 19.29
C GLU A 246 43.09 23.69 19.91
N SER A 247 43.39 22.78 19.03
CA SER A 247 44.72 22.36 18.47
C SER A 247 45.47 21.24 19.23
N ASP A 248 45.94 20.31 18.40
CA ASP A 248 47.22 19.61 18.33
C ASP A 248 47.49 18.22 18.92
N VAL A 249 48.10 17.44 18.03
CA VAL A 249 49.20 16.42 18.21
C VAL A 249 48.74 14.97 18.51
N SER A 250 49.00 14.02 17.73
CA SER A 250 49.92 13.33 16.83
C SER A 250 50.22 11.85 17.25
N VAL A 251 50.27 10.97 16.28
CA VAL A 251 51.24 9.88 16.00
C VAL A 251 51.36 8.62 16.89
N GLY A 252 51.39 7.46 16.24
CA GLY A 252 52.07 6.21 16.62
C GLY A 252 51.26 4.96 16.29
N ASP A 253 51.39 4.30 15.25
CA ASP A 253 52.36 3.37 14.62
C ASP A 253 52.52 2.00 15.33
N GLY A 254 52.53 0.91 14.53
CA GLY A 254 52.91 -0.44 14.90
C GLY A 254 51.93 -1.54 14.54
N SER A 255 51.83 -2.06 13.40
CA SER A 255 52.59 -3.07 12.59
C SER A 255 52.55 -4.55 13.08
N VAL A 256 52.30 -5.44 12.11
CA VAL A 256 52.87 -6.80 11.91
C VAL A 256 52.09 -7.93 12.60
N SER A 257 51.81 -9.06 12.06
CA SER A 257 51.99 -9.79 10.79
C SER A 257 51.22 -11.11 10.80
N ASN A 258 50.86 -11.57 9.64
CA ASN A 258 51.02 -12.91 9.00
C ASN A 258 50.74 -14.17 9.83
N VAL A 259 50.20 -15.23 9.26
CA VAL A 259 50.65 -16.11 8.16
C VAL A 259 49.57 -17.14 7.83
N ASN A 260 49.30 -17.34 6.55
CA ASN A 260 49.23 -18.55 5.69
C ASN A 260 48.72 -19.87 6.29
N GLU A 261 48.18 -20.76 5.55
CA GLU A 261 48.15 -21.38 4.21
C GLU A 261 47.27 -22.62 4.37
N ASN A 262 46.76 -23.35 3.49
CA ASN A 262 46.77 -23.65 2.09
C ASN A 262 45.69 -24.72 1.77
N LEU A 263 45.20 -24.71 0.54
CA LEU A 263 45.09 -25.77 -0.48
C LEU A 263 44.42 -27.12 -0.10
N GLU A 264 43.69 -27.82 -0.92
CA GLU A 264 43.53 -27.99 -2.37
C GLU A 264 42.26 -28.82 -2.70
N GLN A 265 41.65 -28.58 -3.82
CA GLN A 265 41.37 -29.42 -5.00
C GLN A 265 40.55 -30.74 -4.76
N SER A 266 39.70 -31.21 -5.58
CA SER A 266 39.39 -31.04 -7.01
C SER A 266 38.17 -31.89 -7.44
N SER A 267 37.47 -31.42 -8.46
CA SER A 267 36.91 -32.11 -9.64
C SER A 267 36.06 -33.38 -9.42
N SER A 268 34.98 -33.60 -10.09
CA SER A 268 34.53 -33.48 -11.47
C SER A 268 33.26 -34.28 -11.70
N THR A 269 32.38 -33.72 -12.54
CA THR A 269 31.53 -34.35 -13.58
C THR A 269 30.59 -35.51 -13.21
N THR A 270 29.32 -35.48 -13.50
CA THR A 270 28.59 -35.63 -14.76
C THR A 270 27.07 -35.77 -14.50
N SER A 271 26.33 -35.27 -15.45
CA SER A 271 24.93 -35.45 -15.81
C SER A 271 24.23 -36.76 -15.37
N ASP A 272 22.97 -36.73 -14.95
CA ASP A 272 21.86 -37.08 -15.81
C ASP A 272 20.49 -37.01 -15.08
N SER A 273 19.51 -36.89 -15.90
CA SER A 273 18.08 -36.83 -15.74
C SER A 273 17.42 -37.76 -14.70
N GLY A 274 16.37 -37.22 -14.09
CA GLY A 274 15.14 -37.93 -13.97
C GLY A 274 14.75 -38.50 -12.61
N MET A 275 13.52 -38.20 -12.25
CA MET A 275 12.63 -38.96 -11.36
C MET A 275 12.85 -38.92 -9.85
N PHE A 276 11.87 -38.37 -9.17
CA PHE A 276 11.75 -38.41 -7.71
C PHE A 276 11.43 -39.81 -7.19
N PRO A 277 12.07 -40.25 -6.12
CA PRO A 277 11.54 -41.28 -5.26
C PRO A 277 11.14 -40.79 -3.87
N PHE A 278 10.13 -41.47 -3.36
CA PHE A 278 9.61 -41.45 -2.01
C PHE A 278 10.73 -41.77 -0.98
N TYR A 279 10.58 -41.24 0.21
CA TYR A 279 11.42 -41.51 1.36
C TYR A 279 11.41 -42.97 1.77
N GLU A 280 12.58 -43.55 1.78
CA GLU A 280 12.97 -44.67 2.65
C GLU A 280 14.19 -44.24 3.48
N ASP A 281 14.22 -44.71 4.72
CA ASP A 281 15.22 -44.43 5.74
C ASP A 281 16.62 -44.76 5.28
N GLU A 282 17.52 -43.80 5.24
CA GLU A 282 18.96 -44.07 5.21
C GLU A 282 19.55 -43.97 6.60
N VAL A 283 20.11 -45.09 6.98
CA VAL A 283 20.86 -45.41 8.16
C VAL A 283 22.11 -44.56 8.30
N GLU A 284 22.34 -44.10 9.50
CA GLU A 284 23.45 -43.38 10.10
C GLU A 284 24.80 -43.51 9.38
N SER A 285 25.39 -42.37 9.01
CA SER A 285 26.84 -42.25 8.95
C SER A 285 27.31 -40.88 9.44
N ARG A 286 28.00 -40.89 10.58
CA ARG A 286 28.90 -39.90 11.20
C ARG A 286 28.25 -38.55 11.50
N ALA A 287 27.93 -38.36 12.77
CA ALA A 287 27.49 -37.10 13.38
C ALA A 287 28.54 -35.99 13.15
N SER A 288 28.26 -35.10 12.21
CA SER A 288 28.78 -33.75 12.31
C SER A 288 28.21 -33.07 13.57
N PRO A 289 28.97 -32.29 14.33
CA PRO A 289 28.49 -31.64 15.52
C PRO A 289 27.27 -30.75 15.16
N GLU A 290 26.19 -30.94 15.91
CA GLU A 290 24.97 -30.13 15.72
C GLU A 290 25.31 -28.65 15.80
N PRO A 291 24.76 -27.81 14.93
CA PRO A 291 24.92 -26.38 15.06
C PRO A 291 24.27 -25.92 16.37
N GLU A 292 25.07 -25.44 17.28
CA GLU A 292 24.59 -24.94 18.58
C GLU A 292 23.74 -23.67 18.36
N LEU A 293 22.54 -23.65 18.92
CA LEU A 293 21.64 -22.51 18.82
C LEU A 293 21.95 -21.47 19.90
N ILE A 294 22.98 -20.67 19.65
CA ILE A 294 23.42 -19.59 20.56
C ILE A 294 22.95 -18.25 19.98
N LEU A 295 22.36 -17.40 20.82
CA LEU A 295 22.06 -16.01 20.49
C LEU A 295 23.20 -15.09 20.87
N ARG A 296 23.45 -14.09 20.04
CA ARG A 296 24.33 -12.95 20.38
C ARG A 296 23.67 -12.09 21.46
N ASP A 297 24.45 -11.27 22.18
CA ASP A 297 23.93 -10.49 23.30
C ASP A 297 22.77 -9.57 22.88
N TYR A 298 22.89 -8.85 21.75
CA TYR A 298 21.79 -8.01 21.23
C TYR A 298 20.54 -8.81 20.82
N GLN A 299 20.69 -10.07 20.40
CA GLN A 299 19.57 -10.95 20.09
C GLN A 299 18.87 -11.42 21.37
N MET A 300 19.68 -11.77 22.40
CA MET A 300 19.18 -12.14 23.72
C MET A 300 18.46 -10.97 24.40
N GLU A 301 19.00 -9.76 24.30
CA GLU A 301 18.39 -8.54 24.83
C GLU A 301 16.93 -8.39 24.35
N VAL A 302 16.69 -8.49 23.05
CA VAL A 302 15.33 -8.35 22.48
C VAL A 302 14.44 -9.56 22.68
N ALA A 303 15.02 -10.74 22.93
CA ALA A 303 14.29 -12.00 23.17
C ALA A 303 13.74 -12.10 24.59
N LYS A 304 14.41 -11.50 25.59
CA LYS A 304 14.07 -11.64 27.02
C LYS A 304 12.57 -11.54 27.35
N PRO A 305 11.81 -10.51 26.90
CA PRO A 305 10.39 -10.43 27.24
C PRO A 305 9.55 -11.55 26.62
N ALA A 306 9.87 -11.98 25.40
CA ALA A 306 9.19 -13.11 24.75
C ALA A 306 9.49 -14.44 25.46
N LEU A 307 10.72 -14.65 25.95
CA LEU A 307 11.11 -15.81 26.77
C LEU A 307 10.35 -15.83 28.11
N ASN A 308 9.92 -14.70 28.62
CA ASN A 308 9.07 -14.58 29.80
C ASN A 308 7.57 -14.76 29.51
N GLY A 309 7.19 -15.12 28.27
CA GLY A 309 5.80 -15.35 27.88
C GLY A 309 5.01 -14.10 27.49
N GLU A 310 5.67 -12.93 27.37
CA GLU A 310 4.99 -11.70 26.94
C GLU A 310 4.73 -11.69 25.42
N ASN A 311 3.61 -11.11 25.00
CA ASN A 311 3.38 -10.76 23.60
C ASN A 311 4.29 -9.59 23.22
N VAL A 312 5.14 -9.74 22.20
CA VAL A 312 6.21 -8.78 21.87
C VAL A 312 6.37 -8.59 20.37
N ILE A 313 6.71 -7.38 19.96
CA ILE A 313 7.24 -7.10 18.63
C ILE A 313 8.75 -6.95 18.73
N ILE A 314 9.50 -7.72 17.97
CA ILE A 314 10.96 -7.59 17.81
C ILE A 314 11.24 -6.83 16.51
N CYS A 315 11.79 -5.63 16.66
CA CYS A 315 12.17 -4.77 15.54
C CYS A 315 13.70 -4.74 15.41
N LEU A 316 14.23 -5.50 14.44
CA LEU A 316 15.64 -5.62 14.17
C LEU A 316 15.92 -5.42 12.67
N PRO A 317 17.04 -4.80 12.26
CA PRO A 317 17.40 -4.62 10.86
C PRO A 317 17.44 -5.95 10.06
N THR A 318 17.35 -5.86 8.75
CA THR A 318 17.55 -7.03 7.88
C THR A 318 19.00 -7.52 8.03
N GLY A 319 19.21 -8.84 8.15
CA GLY A 319 20.53 -9.45 8.34
C GLY A 319 20.99 -9.58 9.81
N SER A 320 20.21 -9.05 10.77
CA SER A 320 20.53 -9.18 12.20
C SER A 320 20.23 -10.56 12.81
N GLY A 321 19.63 -11.48 12.04
CA GLY A 321 19.25 -12.81 12.53
C GLY A 321 17.93 -12.86 13.28
N LYS A 322 16.93 -12.04 12.92
CA LYS A 322 15.56 -12.09 13.50
C LYS A 322 14.98 -13.51 13.54
N THR A 323 15.09 -14.24 12.44
CA THR A 323 14.55 -15.61 12.34
C THR A 323 15.26 -16.55 13.33
N ARG A 324 16.57 -16.39 13.54
CA ARG A 324 17.32 -17.15 14.54
C ARG A 324 16.81 -16.90 15.96
N VAL A 325 16.46 -15.65 16.28
CA VAL A 325 15.81 -15.29 17.56
C VAL A 325 14.45 -16.00 17.69
N ALA A 326 13.66 -16.05 16.63
CA ALA A 326 12.39 -16.75 16.62
C ALA A 326 12.54 -18.28 16.85
N VAL A 327 13.54 -18.91 16.21
CA VAL A 327 13.85 -20.34 16.41
C VAL A 327 14.22 -20.61 17.87
N TYR A 328 15.06 -19.75 18.46
CA TYR A 328 15.46 -19.86 19.86
C TYR A 328 14.26 -19.75 20.81
N ILE A 329 13.39 -18.74 20.60
CA ILE A 329 12.16 -18.57 21.40
C ILE A 329 11.23 -19.77 21.23
N THR A 330 11.10 -20.29 20.00
CA THR A 330 10.29 -21.48 19.71
C THR A 330 10.80 -22.68 20.51
N LYS A 331 12.11 -22.92 20.47
CA LYS A 331 12.74 -24.04 21.20
C LYS A 331 12.52 -23.91 22.71
N ASP A 332 12.83 -22.76 23.28
CA ASP A 332 12.65 -22.51 24.71
C ASP A 332 11.19 -22.67 25.15
N HIS A 333 10.25 -22.16 24.33
CA HIS A 333 8.81 -22.29 24.56
C HIS A 333 8.36 -23.77 24.61
N LEU A 334 8.75 -24.53 23.59
CA LEU A 334 8.40 -25.96 23.52
C LEU A 334 9.09 -26.78 24.63
N ASP A 335 10.36 -26.48 24.95
CA ASP A 335 11.08 -27.11 26.05
C ASP A 335 10.45 -26.83 27.42
N LYS A 336 9.92 -25.61 27.63
CA LYS A 336 9.17 -25.25 28.85
C LYS A 336 7.84 -26.01 28.92
N LYS A 337 7.08 -26.08 27.83
CA LYS A 337 5.82 -26.82 27.74
C LYS A 337 6.04 -28.31 28.01
N ARG A 338 7.06 -28.90 27.40
CA ARG A 338 7.43 -30.31 27.61
C ARG A 338 7.79 -30.59 29.08
N ARG A 339 8.57 -29.71 29.74
CA ARG A 339 8.91 -29.83 31.17
C ARG A 339 7.69 -29.72 32.07
N ALA A 340 6.69 -28.92 31.69
CA ALA A 340 5.44 -28.79 32.40
C ALA A 340 4.43 -29.92 32.09
N SER A 341 4.77 -30.86 31.20
CA SER A 341 3.86 -31.90 30.68
C SER A 341 2.59 -31.30 30.04
N GLU A 342 2.72 -30.10 29.45
CA GLU A 342 1.65 -29.41 28.76
C GLU A 342 1.84 -29.52 27.24
N PRO A 343 0.77 -29.51 26.43
CA PRO A 343 0.90 -29.50 24.98
C PRO A 343 1.53 -28.20 24.52
N GLY A 344 2.55 -28.30 23.67
CA GLY A 344 3.20 -27.16 23.03
C GLY A 344 3.00 -27.21 21.52
N LYS A 345 2.42 -26.16 20.94
CA LYS A 345 2.18 -26.08 19.50
C LYS A 345 2.43 -24.69 18.98
N VAL A 346 3.30 -24.58 17.96
CA VAL A 346 3.77 -23.30 17.43
C VAL A 346 3.41 -23.17 15.96
N ILE A 347 2.86 -22.04 15.55
CA ILE A 347 2.67 -21.70 14.15
C ILE A 347 3.47 -20.46 13.78
N VAL A 348 4.22 -20.54 12.67
CA VAL A 348 4.98 -19.45 12.08
C VAL A 348 4.28 -19.00 10.80
N LEU A 349 3.77 -17.78 10.81
CA LEU A 349 3.03 -17.20 9.69
C LEU A 349 3.94 -16.33 8.84
N VAL A 350 3.99 -16.62 7.54
CA VAL A 350 4.72 -15.85 6.54
C VAL A 350 3.79 -15.29 5.48
N ASN A 351 4.23 -14.20 4.83
CA ASN A 351 3.42 -13.49 3.82
C ASN A 351 3.62 -13.98 2.38
N LYS A 352 4.64 -14.84 2.12
CA LYS A 352 4.97 -15.34 0.78
C LYS A 352 5.36 -16.82 0.82
N VAL A 353 4.96 -17.57 -0.21
CA VAL A 353 5.22 -19.02 -0.31
C VAL A 353 6.71 -19.39 -0.25
N PRO A 354 7.64 -18.72 -0.94
CA PRO A 354 9.07 -19.06 -0.86
C PRO A 354 9.66 -18.97 0.55
N LEU A 355 9.07 -18.16 1.43
CA LEU A 355 9.52 -18.03 2.81
C LEU A 355 9.24 -19.28 3.67
N VAL A 356 8.18 -20.02 3.34
CA VAL A 356 7.84 -21.26 4.06
C VAL A 356 9.02 -22.22 4.00
N GLU A 357 9.50 -22.51 2.79
CA GLU A 357 10.61 -23.43 2.59
C GLU A 357 11.95 -22.89 3.12
N GLN A 358 12.17 -21.57 2.97
CA GLN A 358 13.35 -20.90 3.52
C GLN A 358 13.41 -21.04 5.05
N HIS A 359 12.33 -20.73 5.75
CA HIS A 359 12.27 -20.86 7.22
C HIS A 359 12.38 -22.33 7.62
N LEU A 360 11.66 -23.23 6.94
CA LEU A 360 11.71 -24.66 7.23
C LEU A 360 13.13 -25.21 7.15
N ARG A 361 13.72 -25.18 5.96
CA ARG A 361 14.98 -25.90 5.68
C ARG A 361 16.21 -25.23 6.27
N LYS A 362 16.25 -23.88 6.33
CA LYS A 362 17.46 -23.16 6.74
C LYS A 362 17.49 -22.77 8.21
N GLU A 363 16.32 -22.58 8.82
CA GLU A 363 16.26 -22.00 10.14
C GLU A 363 15.62 -22.94 11.18
N PHE A 364 14.42 -23.45 10.98
CA PHE A 364 13.73 -24.24 11.99
C PHE A 364 14.17 -25.71 11.99
N HIS A 365 14.18 -26.37 10.85
CA HIS A 365 14.50 -27.78 10.73
C HIS A 365 15.90 -28.14 11.26
N PRO A 366 17.01 -27.41 10.96
CA PRO A 366 18.35 -27.75 11.45
C PRO A 366 18.47 -27.79 12.99
N PHE A 367 17.65 -27.00 13.70
CA PHE A 367 17.74 -26.86 15.16
C PHE A 367 16.64 -27.57 15.95
N LEU A 368 15.51 -27.93 15.31
CA LEU A 368 14.33 -28.45 15.99
C LEU A 368 13.95 -29.88 15.61
N LYS A 369 14.27 -30.36 14.40
CA LYS A 369 13.77 -31.65 13.89
C LYS A 369 14.08 -32.87 14.76
N ARG A 370 15.14 -32.82 15.53
CA ARG A 370 15.53 -33.93 16.42
C ARG A 370 14.56 -34.12 17.58
N TRP A 371 13.92 -33.05 18.02
CA TRP A 371 13.12 -33.02 19.23
C TRP A 371 11.63 -32.79 18.97
N TYR A 372 11.29 -32.20 17.83
CA TYR A 372 9.97 -31.71 17.48
C TYR A 372 9.63 -32.01 16.03
N GLN A 373 8.36 -32.30 15.76
CA GLN A 373 7.85 -32.45 14.41
C GLN A 373 7.66 -31.08 13.77
N VAL A 374 8.41 -30.78 12.71
CA VAL A 374 8.41 -29.48 12.02
C VAL A 374 7.97 -29.66 10.57
N ILE A 375 6.92 -28.95 10.15
CA ILE A 375 6.38 -29.03 8.79
C ILE A 375 6.21 -27.64 8.16
N GLY A 376 6.35 -27.55 6.83
CA GLY A 376 6.08 -26.36 6.03
C GLY A 376 4.86 -26.55 5.12
N LEU A 377 3.95 -25.58 5.11
CA LEU A 377 2.72 -25.60 4.33
C LEU A 377 2.57 -24.36 3.46
N SER A 378 2.28 -24.56 2.19
CA SER A 378 1.93 -23.48 1.27
C SER A 378 0.75 -23.88 0.39
N GLY A 379 0.15 -22.91 -0.30
CA GLY A 379 -0.95 -23.19 -1.23
C GLY A 379 -0.55 -24.12 -2.41
N ASP A 380 0.76 -24.25 -2.67
CA ASP A 380 1.28 -25.14 -3.70
C ASP A 380 1.62 -26.55 -3.13
N SER A 381 1.45 -26.77 -1.83
CA SER A 381 1.69 -28.06 -1.21
C SER A 381 0.55 -29.01 -1.57
N GLN A 382 0.85 -30.03 -2.35
CA GLN A 382 -0.09 -31.12 -2.70
C GLN A 382 -0.29 -32.06 -1.51
N LEU A 383 -0.76 -31.55 -0.39
CA LEU A 383 -1.02 -32.38 0.76
C LEU A 383 -2.34 -33.13 0.56
N LYS A 384 -2.28 -34.47 0.62
CA LYS A 384 -3.45 -35.35 0.69
C LYS A 384 -4.12 -35.28 2.09
N ILE A 385 -3.54 -34.59 3.04
CA ILE A 385 -3.94 -34.52 4.43
C ILE A 385 -4.58 -33.15 4.71
N SER A 386 -5.68 -33.10 5.43
CA SER A 386 -6.37 -31.87 5.81
C SER A 386 -5.53 -31.01 6.77
N PHE A 387 -5.72 -29.68 6.73
CA PHE A 387 -4.97 -28.77 7.59
C PHE A 387 -5.20 -29.03 9.10
N PRO A 388 -6.42 -29.36 9.60
CA PRO A 388 -6.62 -29.78 10.98
C PRO A 388 -5.75 -30.99 11.38
N GLU A 389 -5.64 -31.98 10.51
CA GLU A 389 -4.82 -33.16 10.79
C GLU A 389 -3.32 -32.81 10.83
N VAL A 390 -2.85 -31.90 9.97
CA VAL A 390 -1.47 -31.41 10.05
C VAL A 390 -1.22 -30.69 11.37
N VAL A 391 -2.17 -29.88 11.84
CA VAL A 391 -2.07 -29.20 13.14
C VAL A 391 -2.02 -30.21 14.28
N ARG A 392 -2.81 -31.29 14.22
CA ARG A 392 -2.78 -32.35 15.26
C ARG A 392 -1.42 -33.06 15.34
N ARG A 393 -0.82 -33.39 14.22
CA ARG A 393 0.39 -34.26 14.13
C ARG A 393 1.72 -33.56 14.34
N ASN A 394 1.78 -32.23 14.23
CA ASN A 394 3.04 -31.49 14.24
C ASN A 394 3.13 -30.49 15.41
N ASP A 395 4.36 -30.30 15.92
CA ASP A 395 4.64 -29.35 17.01
C ASP A 395 4.89 -27.93 16.47
N VAL A 396 5.56 -27.83 15.30
CA VAL A 396 5.87 -26.55 14.67
C VAL A 396 5.38 -26.56 13.22
N ILE A 397 4.51 -25.61 12.90
CA ILE A 397 3.93 -25.45 11.56
C ILE A 397 4.38 -24.12 10.98
N ILE A 398 5.04 -24.14 9.84
CA ILE A 398 5.44 -22.94 9.09
C ILE A 398 4.50 -22.82 7.91
N SER A 399 3.64 -21.80 7.88
CA SER A 399 2.64 -21.69 6.81
C SER A 399 2.45 -20.28 6.30
N THR A 400 1.91 -20.17 5.06
CA THR A 400 1.39 -18.89 4.61
C THR A 400 0.16 -18.53 5.44
N ALA A 401 0.08 -17.26 5.86
CA ALA A 401 -1.03 -16.77 6.69
C ALA A 401 -2.42 -17.02 6.08
N GLN A 402 -2.51 -17.13 4.75
CA GLN A 402 -3.78 -17.37 4.06
C GLN A 402 -4.39 -18.73 4.41
N ILE A 403 -3.55 -19.76 4.65
CA ILE A 403 -4.04 -21.11 5.01
C ILE A 403 -4.78 -21.05 6.36
N LEU A 404 -4.13 -20.50 7.40
CA LEU A 404 -4.76 -20.32 8.69
C LEU A 404 -5.98 -19.39 8.61
N GLY A 405 -5.86 -18.28 7.86
CA GLY A 405 -6.96 -17.33 7.66
C GLY A 405 -8.19 -17.96 7.02
N ASN A 406 -8.01 -18.84 6.03
CA ASN A 406 -9.11 -19.58 5.39
C ASN A 406 -9.73 -20.61 6.35
N SER A 407 -8.91 -21.33 7.10
CA SER A 407 -9.38 -22.32 8.07
C SER A 407 -10.23 -21.67 9.18
N LEU A 408 -9.78 -20.54 9.75
CA LEU A 408 -10.54 -19.78 10.75
C LEU A 408 -11.84 -19.15 10.22
N LEU A 409 -11.95 -18.90 8.92
CA LEU A 409 -13.19 -18.41 8.30
C LEU A 409 -14.20 -19.53 8.05
N ASN A 410 -13.73 -20.75 7.83
CA ASN A 410 -14.57 -21.92 7.53
C ASN A 410 -14.99 -22.68 8.82
N ALA A 411 -14.26 -22.50 9.93
CA ALA A 411 -14.62 -23.10 11.21
C ALA A 411 -15.88 -22.43 11.78
N THR A 412 -16.92 -23.22 12.04
CA THR A 412 -18.10 -22.81 12.81
C THR A 412 -17.84 -23.05 14.30
N GLU A 413 -18.55 -22.35 15.21
CA GLU A 413 -18.38 -22.55 16.67
C GLU A 413 -18.79 -23.99 17.13
N GLU A 414 -19.44 -24.75 16.26
CA GLU A 414 -19.90 -26.13 16.52
C GLU A 414 -19.03 -27.20 15.83
N ASP A 415 -17.97 -26.80 15.13
CA ASP A 415 -17.13 -27.69 14.31
C ASP A 415 -15.93 -28.16 15.15
N GLU A 416 -16.11 -29.30 15.86
CA GLU A 416 -15.06 -29.93 16.68
C GLU A 416 -13.83 -30.39 15.86
N GLU A 417 -13.96 -30.53 14.54
CA GLU A 417 -12.87 -30.90 13.63
C GLU A 417 -12.11 -29.68 13.05
N GLY A 418 -12.62 -28.47 13.24
CA GLY A 418 -12.01 -27.22 12.76
C GLY A 418 -10.70 -26.87 13.48
N VAL A 419 -9.93 -25.92 12.94
CA VAL A 419 -8.75 -25.35 13.60
C VAL A 419 -9.14 -24.06 14.31
N HIS A 420 -8.79 -23.97 15.59
CA HIS A 420 -9.02 -22.81 16.44
C HIS A 420 -7.69 -22.17 16.86
N LEU A 421 -7.72 -20.89 17.25
CA LEU A 421 -6.50 -20.24 17.75
C LEU A 421 -6.01 -20.82 19.06
N SER A 422 -6.91 -21.39 19.87
CA SER A 422 -6.61 -22.11 21.11
C SER A 422 -5.80 -23.41 20.90
N ASP A 423 -5.74 -23.94 19.67
CA ASP A 423 -4.90 -25.11 19.37
C ASP A 423 -3.41 -24.77 19.40
N PHE A 424 -3.07 -23.50 19.32
CA PHE A 424 -1.68 -23.01 19.32
C PHE A 424 -1.33 -22.41 20.68
N THR A 425 -0.07 -22.59 21.09
CA THR A 425 0.49 -21.98 22.30
C THR A 425 1.39 -20.78 22.02
N LEU A 426 1.92 -20.69 20.76
CA LEU A 426 2.70 -19.56 20.28
C LEU A 426 2.41 -19.33 18.80
N ILE A 427 2.11 -18.08 18.44
CA ILE A 427 1.98 -17.62 17.05
C ILE A 427 3.08 -16.64 16.75
N ILE A 428 3.92 -16.95 15.75
CA ILE A 428 4.97 -16.09 15.25
C ILE A 428 4.53 -15.47 13.93
N ILE A 429 4.59 -14.14 13.83
CA ILE A 429 4.18 -13.39 12.64
C ILE A 429 5.41 -12.70 12.05
N ASP A 430 5.93 -13.25 10.96
CA ASP A 430 7.04 -12.63 10.23
C ASP A 430 6.55 -11.45 9.38
N GLU A 431 7.39 -10.41 9.25
CA GLU A 431 7.04 -9.13 8.64
C GLU A 431 5.70 -8.56 9.18
N CYS A 432 5.59 -8.54 10.51
CA CYS A 432 4.37 -8.21 11.25
C CYS A 432 3.83 -6.80 11.01
N HIS A 433 4.60 -5.92 10.37
CA HIS A 433 4.13 -4.61 9.92
C HIS A 433 2.98 -4.69 8.89
N HIS A 434 2.76 -5.86 8.29
CA HIS A 434 1.58 -6.13 7.46
C HIS A 434 0.29 -6.35 8.25
N THR A 435 0.33 -6.37 9.59
CA THR A 435 -0.86 -6.50 10.44
C THR A 435 -1.65 -5.20 10.48
N GLN A 436 -2.19 -4.82 9.32
CA GLN A 436 -2.90 -3.57 9.12
C GLN A 436 -4.10 -3.73 8.20
N LYS A 437 -5.07 -2.83 8.31
CA LYS A 437 -6.27 -2.74 7.44
C LYS A 437 -6.99 -4.10 7.34
N GLU A 438 -7.25 -4.55 6.10
CA GLU A 438 -7.88 -5.84 5.81
C GLU A 438 -6.84 -6.93 5.44
N GLY A 439 -5.59 -6.77 5.84
CA GLY A 439 -4.55 -7.77 5.64
C GLY A 439 -4.88 -9.09 6.35
N VAL A 440 -4.38 -10.21 5.79
CA VAL A 440 -4.66 -11.56 6.33
C VAL A 440 -4.21 -11.68 7.78
N TYR A 441 -3.02 -11.20 8.11
CA TYR A 441 -2.53 -11.16 9.49
C TYR A 441 -3.49 -10.43 10.43
N ASN A 442 -3.98 -9.25 10.00
CA ASN A 442 -4.90 -8.48 10.81
C ASN A 442 -6.28 -9.17 10.97
N ASN A 443 -6.71 -9.94 9.98
CA ASN A 443 -7.92 -10.74 10.09
C ASN A 443 -7.75 -11.88 11.11
N ILE A 444 -6.62 -12.59 11.10
CA ILE A 444 -6.28 -13.62 12.09
C ILE A 444 -6.24 -13.00 13.50
N MET A 445 -5.51 -11.90 13.67
CA MET A 445 -5.39 -11.22 14.95
C MET A 445 -6.73 -10.67 15.48
N ARG A 446 -7.66 -10.31 14.61
CA ARG A 446 -9.02 -9.93 15.03
C ARG A 446 -9.82 -11.10 15.62
N HIS A 447 -9.58 -12.35 15.19
CA HIS A 447 -10.14 -13.53 15.86
C HIS A 447 -9.55 -13.66 17.26
N TYR A 448 -8.23 -13.55 17.41
CA TYR A 448 -7.54 -13.52 18.69
C TYR A 448 -8.09 -12.43 19.64
N LEU A 449 -8.23 -11.19 19.17
CA LEU A 449 -8.76 -10.09 19.98
C LEU A 449 -10.22 -10.28 20.38
N LYS A 450 -11.04 -10.91 19.54
CA LYS A 450 -12.43 -11.26 19.91
C LYS A 450 -12.48 -12.29 21.04
N GLU A 451 -11.65 -13.33 20.97
CA GLU A 451 -11.52 -14.34 22.02
C GLU A 451 -11.01 -13.72 23.32
N LYS A 452 -10.01 -12.82 23.24
CA LYS A 452 -9.54 -12.04 24.39
C LYS A 452 -10.66 -11.24 25.06
N MET A 453 -11.52 -10.60 24.28
CA MET A 453 -12.68 -9.88 24.82
C MET A 453 -13.74 -10.83 25.41
N LYS A 454 -13.94 -12.00 24.78
CA LYS A 454 -14.83 -13.06 25.32
C LYS A 454 -14.29 -13.51 26.68
N ASN A 455 -12.97 -13.73 26.80
CA ASN A 455 -12.30 -14.07 28.07
C ASN A 455 -12.49 -13.00 29.14
N GLY A 456 -12.45 -11.71 28.77
CA GLY A 456 -12.74 -10.63 29.73
C GLY A 456 -14.18 -10.64 30.28
N LYS A 457 -15.15 -11.22 29.55
CA LYS A 457 -16.51 -11.45 30.02
C LYS A 457 -16.59 -12.74 30.89
N LEU A 458 -16.01 -13.83 30.38
CA LEU A 458 -15.97 -15.12 31.09
C LEU A 458 -15.31 -14.98 32.46
N ALA A 459 -14.22 -14.22 32.57
CA ALA A 459 -13.57 -13.93 33.84
C ALA A 459 -14.50 -13.22 34.84
N LYS A 460 -15.34 -12.29 34.38
CA LYS A 460 -16.34 -11.60 35.21
C LYS A 460 -17.48 -12.54 35.67
N GLU A 461 -17.74 -13.58 34.89
CA GLU A 461 -18.76 -14.58 35.12
C GLU A 461 -18.20 -15.82 35.89
N ASN A 462 -16.91 -15.80 36.28
CA ASN A 462 -16.18 -16.92 36.87
C ASN A 462 -16.28 -18.23 36.06
N ARG A 463 -16.29 -18.12 34.73
CA ARG A 463 -16.31 -19.24 33.78
C ARG A 463 -14.89 -19.54 33.27
N PRO A 464 -14.62 -20.80 32.84
CA PRO A 464 -13.32 -21.19 32.31
C PRO A 464 -12.94 -20.30 31.11
N LEU A 465 -11.67 -19.88 31.11
CA LEU A 465 -11.13 -19.03 30.02
C LEU A 465 -10.72 -19.88 28.83
N ILE A 466 -10.90 -19.34 27.64
CA ILE A 466 -10.39 -19.90 26.38
C ILE A 466 -8.86 -19.73 26.36
N PRO A 467 -8.06 -20.80 26.22
CA PRO A 467 -6.60 -20.67 26.06
C PRO A 467 -6.23 -19.74 24.92
N GLN A 468 -5.28 -18.85 25.18
CA GLN A 468 -4.80 -17.91 24.18
C GLN A 468 -3.31 -18.12 23.89
N PRO A 469 -2.89 -18.18 22.62
CA PRO A 469 -1.48 -18.28 22.26
C PRO A 469 -0.72 -17.00 22.62
N GLN A 470 0.56 -17.13 22.93
CA GLN A 470 1.50 -16.02 22.95
C GLN A 470 1.72 -15.50 21.52
N ILE A 471 1.88 -14.19 21.34
CA ILE A 471 2.11 -13.56 20.04
C ILE A 471 3.51 -12.99 19.97
N LEU A 472 4.26 -13.39 18.93
CA LEU A 472 5.58 -12.87 18.61
C LEU A 472 5.56 -12.25 17.21
N GLY A 473 5.70 -10.93 17.13
CA GLY A 473 5.83 -10.19 15.86
C GLY A 473 7.30 -9.93 15.53
N LEU A 474 7.70 -10.17 14.29
CA LEU A 474 9.04 -9.88 13.77
C LEU A 474 8.94 -8.85 12.65
N THR A 475 9.79 -7.83 12.65
CA THR A 475 9.87 -6.87 11.55
C THR A 475 11.25 -6.21 11.48
N ALA A 476 11.65 -5.77 10.29
CA ALA A 476 12.81 -4.90 10.11
C ALA A 476 12.45 -3.42 10.29
N SER A 477 11.21 -3.07 9.94
CA SER A 477 10.72 -1.69 9.95
C SER A 477 9.19 -1.71 10.03
N PRO A 478 8.59 -1.20 11.10
CA PRO A 478 7.13 -1.07 11.17
C PRO A 478 6.58 0.03 10.26
N GLY A 479 7.43 0.96 9.77
CA GLY A 479 7.04 2.13 9.00
C GLY A 479 6.32 3.19 9.82
N VAL A 480 5.82 4.21 9.13
CA VAL A 480 5.03 5.30 9.75
C VAL A 480 3.62 5.44 9.14
N GLY A 481 3.22 4.50 8.26
CA GLY A 481 1.88 4.50 7.65
C GLY A 481 1.54 5.73 6.81
N GLY A 482 2.54 6.39 6.24
CA GLY A 482 2.38 7.64 5.50
C GLY A 482 2.19 8.88 6.40
N ALA A 483 2.53 8.79 7.68
CA ALA A 483 2.42 9.90 8.63
C ALA A 483 3.23 11.13 8.17
N THR A 484 2.65 12.30 8.39
CA THR A 484 3.27 13.61 8.13
C THR A 484 3.75 14.30 9.40
N SER A 485 3.46 13.71 10.57
CA SER A 485 3.87 14.23 11.89
C SER A 485 4.31 13.12 12.82
N SER A 486 5.13 13.46 13.81
CA SER A 486 5.63 12.51 14.81
C SER A 486 4.51 11.85 15.63
N LEU A 487 3.43 12.56 15.94
CA LEU A 487 2.28 12.01 16.66
C LEU A 487 1.55 10.95 15.83
N LYS A 488 1.33 11.19 14.53
CA LYS A 488 0.72 10.19 13.64
C LYS A 488 1.62 8.98 13.43
N ALA A 489 2.93 9.16 13.45
CA ALA A 489 3.88 8.06 13.40
C ALA A 489 3.82 7.22 14.68
N GLU A 490 3.76 7.84 15.86
CA GLU A 490 3.55 7.17 17.14
C GLU A 490 2.22 6.39 17.16
N GLU A 491 1.14 7.04 16.74
CA GLU A 491 -0.18 6.40 16.60
C GLU A 491 -0.14 5.17 15.68
N HIS A 492 0.60 5.25 14.57
CA HIS A 492 0.77 4.12 13.66
C HIS A 492 1.47 2.94 14.33
N ILE A 493 2.57 3.19 15.05
CA ILE A 493 3.29 2.16 15.81
C ILE A 493 2.36 1.53 16.86
N LEU A 494 1.66 2.35 17.64
CA LEU A 494 0.71 1.88 18.64
C LEU A 494 -0.43 1.05 18.03
N LYS A 495 -0.92 1.38 16.82
CA LYS A 495 -1.92 0.57 16.11
C LYS A 495 -1.39 -0.81 15.73
N ILE A 496 -0.13 -0.91 15.29
CA ILE A 496 0.51 -2.21 15.01
C ILE A 496 0.62 -3.01 16.31
N CYS A 497 1.11 -2.38 17.38
CA CYS A 497 1.19 -3.02 18.70
C CYS A 497 -0.19 -3.49 19.19
N ALA A 498 -1.23 -2.68 19.00
CA ALA A 498 -2.61 -3.02 19.38
C ALA A 498 -3.16 -4.20 18.57
N ASN A 499 -2.93 -4.23 17.26
CA ASN A 499 -3.38 -5.32 16.40
C ASN A 499 -2.71 -6.66 16.76
N LEU A 500 -1.46 -6.63 17.23
CA LEU A 500 -0.70 -7.80 17.68
C LEU A 500 -0.85 -8.09 19.18
N ASP A 501 -1.64 -7.29 19.90
CA ASP A 501 -1.75 -7.37 21.36
C ASP A 501 -0.39 -7.34 22.06
N ALA A 502 0.58 -6.67 21.48
CA ALA A 502 1.96 -6.63 21.96
C ALA A 502 2.05 -5.79 23.23
N ARG A 503 2.67 -6.35 24.26
CA ARG A 503 2.92 -5.65 25.54
C ARG A 503 4.02 -4.61 25.41
N ARG A 504 4.94 -4.82 24.48
CA ARG A 504 6.02 -3.90 24.12
C ARG A 504 6.58 -4.14 22.73
N ILE A 505 7.26 -3.15 22.19
CA ILE A 505 8.08 -3.26 21.00
C ILE A 505 9.56 -3.17 21.43
N MET A 506 10.37 -4.14 20.97
CA MET A 506 11.78 -4.25 21.35
C MET A 506 12.69 -3.81 20.22
N THR A 507 13.65 -2.97 20.54
CA THR A 507 14.81 -2.62 19.73
C THR A 507 16.06 -2.81 20.59
N VAL A 508 17.22 -2.90 19.96
CA VAL A 508 18.51 -3.03 20.70
C VAL A 508 18.91 -1.67 21.26
N GLU A 509 19.14 -1.60 22.54
CA GLU A 509 19.59 -0.41 23.26
C GLU A 509 20.97 -0.64 23.91
N GLU A 510 21.13 -1.70 24.71
CA GLU A 510 22.34 -2.01 25.46
C GLU A 510 23.49 -2.46 24.55
N HIS A 511 23.22 -3.36 23.61
CA HIS A 511 24.23 -3.96 22.72
C HIS A 511 24.21 -3.39 21.29
N ALA A 512 23.90 -2.10 21.16
CA ALA A 512 23.79 -1.43 19.86
C ALA A 512 25.11 -1.41 19.05
N SER A 513 26.27 -1.40 19.73
CA SER A 513 27.58 -1.50 19.08
C SER A 513 27.77 -2.87 18.40
N GLN A 514 27.41 -3.96 19.07
CA GLN A 514 27.51 -5.31 18.53
C GLN A 514 26.57 -5.48 17.31
N LEU A 515 25.36 -4.91 17.37
CA LEU A 515 24.44 -4.90 16.24
C LEU A 515 25.01 -4.13 15.03
N ARG A 516 25.60 -2.95 15.26
CA ARG A 516 26.23 -2.15 14.19
C ARG A 516 27.39 -2.87 13.51
N ASN A 517 28.19 -3.60 14.26
CA ASN A 517 29.29 -4.42 13.72
C ASN A 517 28.75 -5.58 12.85
N GLN A 518 27.57 -6.14 13.23
CA GLN A 518 26.94 -7.24 12.47
C GLN A 518 26.20 -6.77 11.22
N VAL A 519 25.59 -5.58 11.27
CA VAL A 519 24.78 -5.02 10.18
C VAL A 519 25.39 -3.68 9.77
N LYS A 520 26.32 -3.75 8.80
CA LYS A 520 26.98 -2.57 8.25
C LYS A 520 26.00 -1.74 7.41
N GLU A 521 26.06 -0.43 7.51
CA GLU A 521 25.31 0.47 6.63
C GLU A 521 26.07 0.67 5.32
N PRO A 522 25.40 0.52 4.15
CA PRO A 522 26.04 0.77 2.87
C PRO A 522 26.28 2.26 2.63
N TYR A 523 27.26 2.57 1.81
CA TYR A 523 27.49 3.92 1.29
C TYR A 523 26.27 4.35 0.45
N LYS A 524 25.70 5.51 0.73
CA LYS A 524 24.55 6.06 -0.01
C LYS A 524 25.03 6.96 -1.14
N LYS A 525 24.59 6.66 -2.38
CA LYS A 525 24.93 7.41 -3.60
C LYS A 525 23.66 7.84 -4.30
N THR A 526 23.50 9.13 -4.59
CA THR A 526 22.42 9.64 -5.42
C THR A 526 23.00 10.10 -6.75
N VAL A 527 22.54 9.49 -7.85
CA VAL A 527 22.99 9.77 -9.20
C VAL A 527 21.81 10.35 -9.99
N VAL A 528 21.90 11.64 -10.28
CA VAL A 528 20.85 12.36 -11.00
C VAL A 528 21.27 12.54 -12.46
N ALA A 529 20.36 12.22 -13.36
CA ALA A 529 20.49 12.49 -14.78
C ALA A 529 19.68 13.73 -15.15
N ASP A 530 20.33 14.69 -15.80
CA ASP A 530 19.69 15.89 -16.34
C ASP A 530 19.47 15.67 -17.84
N ASP A 531 18.33 15.05 -18.19
CA ASP A 531 18.05 14.60 -19.56
C ASP A 531 17.60 15.79 -20.43
N LYS A 532 18.55 16.43 -21.06
CA LYS A 532 18.34 17.55 -22.03
C LYS A 532 18.37 17.08 -23.50
N ARG A 533 18.29 15.80 -23.77
CA ARG A 533 18.33 15.24 -25.11
C ARG A 533 17.15 15.75 -25.96
N ARG A 534 17.41 15.97 -27.24
CA ARG A 534 16.33 16.04 -28.21
C ARG A 534 15.75 14.64 -28.41
N ASP A 535 14.44 14.50 -28.29
CA ASP A 535 13.74 13.20 -28.40
C ASP A 535 12.71 13.21 -29.55
N PRO A 536 13.16 13.03 -30.80
CA PRO A 536 12.27 13.01 -31.96
C PRO A 536 11.34 11.78 -31.97
N PHE A 537 11.67 10.70 -31.24
CA PHE A 537 10.82 9.56 -31.08
C PHE A 537 9.59 9.90 -30.19
N ARG A 538 9.83 10.59 -29.08
CA ARG A 538 8.79 11.13 -28.21
C ARG A 538 7.87 12.10 -28.97
N GLU A 539 8.45 13.03 -29.72
CA GLU A 539 7.71 14.00 -30.55
C GLU A 539 6.76 13.26 -31.53
N LYS A 540 7.25 12.19 -32.16
CA LYS A 540 6.45 11.41 -33.11
C LYS A 540 5.33 10.60 -32.45
N ILE A 541 5.56 10.08 -31.26
CA ILE A 541 4.51 9.42 -30.48
C ILE A 541 3.43 10.42 -30.05
N ILE A 542 3.83 11.63 -29.61
CA ILE A 542 2.90 12.69 -29.23
C ILE A 542 2.05 13.13 -30.44
N GLU A 543 2.65 13.23 -31.63
CA GLU A 543 1.91 13.50 -32.89
C GLU A 543 0.79 12.45 -33.08
N ILE A 544 1.11 11.16 -32.99
CA ILE A 544 0.14 10.08 -33.14
C ILE A 544 -0.96 10.17 -32.04
N MET A 545 -0.57 10.42 -30.80
CA MET A 545 -1.53 10.57 -29.70
C MET A 545 -2.48 11.75 -29.91
N THR A 546 -1.96 12.84 -30.45
CA THR A 546 -2.75 14.03 -30.80
C THR A 546 -3.74 13.73 -31.93
N ASP A 547 -3.30 13.00 -32.97
CA ASP A 547 -4.18 12.57 -34.06
C ASP A 547 -5.34 11.68 -33.54
N ILE A 548 -5.05 10.75 -32.60
CA ILE A 548 -6.07 9.90 -31.97
C ILE A 548 -7.03 10.76 -31.12
N GLN A 549 -6.51 11.73 -30.36
CA GLN A 549 -7.35 12.61 -29.55
C GLN A 549 -8.28 13.47 -30.40
N ASN A 550 -7.77 14.02 -31.50
CA ASN A 550 -8.56 14.81 -32.46
C ASN A 550 -9.65 13.95 -33.13
N TYR A 551 -9.33 12.71 -33.52
CA TYR A 551 -10.27 11.78 -34.12
C TYR A 551 -11.46 11.46 -33.21
N CYS A 552 -11.23 11.29 -31.90
CA CYS A 552 -12.26 10.94 -30.94
C CYS A 552 -12.70 12.12 -30.05
N GLN A 553 -12.25 13.37 -30.33
CA GLN A 553 -12.59 14.58 -29.62
C GLN A 553 -12.34 14.49 -28.09
N LEU A 554 -11.24 13.85 -27.71
CA LEU A 554 -10.82 13.72 -26.31
C LEU A 554 -9.78 14.80 -25.98
N HIS A 555 -10.05 15.64 -25.00
CA HIS A 555 -9.18 16.76 -24.62
C HIS A 555 -8.70 16.62 -23.16
N PRO A 556 -7.50 16.04 -22.95
CA PRO A 556 -6.93 15.91 -21.61
C PRO A 556 -6.38 17.25 -21.09
N LYS A 557 -6.42 17.41 -19.76
CA LYS A 557 -5.73 18.51 -19.08
C LYS A 557 -4.33 18.11 -18.58
N SER A 558 -3.93 16.87 -18.77
CA SER A 558 -2.69 16.29 -18.25
C SER A 558 -1.68 16.08 -19.39
N GLU A 559 -0.39 16.19 -19.06
CA GLU A 559 0.71 16.00 -20.01
C GLU A 559 0.89 14.53 -20.41
N PHE A 560 1.27 14.30 -21.67
CA PHE A 560 1.58 12.97 -22.20
C PHE A 560 2.78 12.31 -21.47
N GLY A 561 2.76 10.99 -21.34
CA GLY A 561 3.80 10.21 -20.68
C GLY A 561 3.69 10.21 -19.16
N THR A 562 2.70 10.89 -18.57
CA THR A 562 2.55 11.03 -17.13
C THR A 562 1.52 10.05 -16.51
N GLN A 563 1.66 9.79 -15.21
CA GLN A 563 0.67 9.02 -14.47
C GLN A 563 -0.72 9.72 -14.37
N PRO A 564 -0.84 11.05 -14.21
CA PRO A 564 -2.12 11.74 -14.31
C PRO A 564 -2.82 11.52 -15.65
N TYR A 565 -2.07 11.51 -16.78
CA TYR A 565 -2.61 11.21 -18.09
C TYR A 565 -3.15 9.77 -18.16
N GLU A 566 -2.39 8.78 -17.68
CA GLU A 566 -2.83 7.38 -17.60
C GLU A 566 -4.13 7.23 -16.80
N GLN A 567 -4.23 7.88 -15.64
CA GLN A 567 -5.44 7.85 -14.82
C GLN A 567 -6.64 8.51 -15.51
N TRP A 568 -6.40 9.57 -16.27
CA TRP A 568 -7.43 10.24 -17.05
C TRP A 568 -7.94 9.33 -18.16
N VAL A 569 -7.05 8.75 -18.95
CA VAL A 569 -7.39 7.80 -20.04
C VAL A 569 -8.21 6.62 -19.51
N ILE A 570 -7.81 6.02 -18.39
CA ILE A 570 -8.56 4.92 -17.75
C ILE A 570 -9.96 5.36 -17.31
N ARG A 571 -10.13 6.60 -16.88
CA ARG A 571 -11.46 7.13 -16.54
C ARG A 571 -12.33 7.32 -17.78
N GLU A 572 -11.78 7.89 -18.85
CA GLU A 572 -12.50 8.08 -20.11
C GLU A 572 -12.86 6.75 -20.76
N GLU A 573 -11.96 5.75 -20.79
CA GLU A 573 -12.23 4.40 -21.25
C GLU A 573 -13.44 3.78 -20.50
N ARG A 574 -13.49 3.91 -19.18
CA ARG A 574 -14.60 3.39 -18.38
C ARG A 574 -15.90 4.17 -18.59
N LYS A 575 -15.81 5.49 -18.75
CA LYS A 575 -16.94 6.34 -19.03
C LYS A 575 -17.54 5.98 -20.40
N ALA A 576 -16.72 5.93 -21.43
CA ALA A 576 -17.12 5.55 -22.78
C ALA A 576 -17.73 4.12 -22.84
N ALA A 577 -17.15 3.16 -22.11
CA ALA A 577 -17.72 1.82 -22.01
C ALA A 577 -19.10 1.77 -21.34
N LYS A 578 -19.37 2.63 -20.35
CA LYS A 578 -20.70 2.76 -19.72
C LYS A 578 -21.72 3.43 -20.64
N GLU A 579 -21.28 4.42 -21.41
CA GLU A 579 -22.08 5.21 -22.32
C GLU A 579 -22.24 4.52 -23.69
N GLU A 580 -21.69 3.31 -23.85
CA GLU A 580 -21.70 2.51 -25.09
C GLU A 580 -21.04 3.22 -26.29
N LYS A 581 -20.13 4.15 -26.01
CA LYS A 581 -19.35 4.87 -26.99
C LYS A 581 -18.10 4.07 -27.36
N ARG A 582 -18.25 3.15 -28.30
CA ARG A 582 -17.17 2.23 -28.68
C ARG A 582 -15.95 2.98 -29.23
N LYS A 583 -16.14 3.99 -30.07
CA LYS A 583 -15.07 4.80 -30.68
C LYS A 583 -14.17 5.40 -29.61
N GLU A 584 -14.74 6.15 -28.65
CA GLU A 584 -13.98 6.82 -27.59
C GLU A 584 -13.31 5.79 -26.65
N ARG A 585 -13.97 4.65 -26.42
CA ARG A 585 -13.42 3.57 -25.59
C ARG A 585 -12.15 2.98 -26.21
N VAL A 586 -12.21 2.59 -27.51
CA VAL A 586 -11.08 1.97 -28.21
C VAL A 586 -9.95 2.99 -28.39
N CYS A 587 -10.24 4.25 -28.73
CA CYS A 587 -9.25 5.33 -28.78
C CYS A 587 -8.54 5.52 -27.42
N ALA A 588 -9.29 5.50 -26.32
CA ALA A 588 -8.70 5.60 -24.97
C ALA A 588 -7.79 4.40 -24.66
N GLU A 589 -8.15 3.18 -25.07
CA GLU A 589 -7.31 2.00 -24.91
C GLU A 589 -5.97 2.15 -25.67
N HIS A 590 -6.00 2.62 -26.92
CA HIS A 590 -4.80 2.88 -27.70
C HIS A 590 -3.96 4.03 -27.11
N LEU A 591 -4.58 5.16 -26.71
CA LEU A 591 -3.90 6.26 -26.03
C LEU A 591 -3.18 5.80 -24.77
N LYS A 592 -3.76 4.86 -24.00
CA LYS A 592 -3.08 4.26 -22.85
C LYS A 592 -1.80 3.55 -23.27
N LYS A 593 -1.84 2.76 -24.36
CA LYS A 593 -0.64 2.04 -24.86
C LYS A 593 0.47 2.97 -25.34
N TYR A 594 0.13 4.07 -25.98
CA TYR A 594 1.12 5.09 -26.35
C TYR A 594 1.69 5.79 -25.12
N ASN A 595 0.86 6.08 -24.12
CA ASN A 595 1.34 6.65 -22.87
C ASN A 595 2.29 5.69 -22.13
N ASP A 596 1.98 4.39 -22.10
CA ASP A 596 2.86 3.35 -21.57
C ASP A 596 4.22 3.34 -22.34
N ALA A 597 4.19 3.48 -23.68
CA ALA A 597 5.39 3.56 -24.52
C ALA A 597 6.23 4.82 -24.21
N LEU A 598 5.60 5.98 -23.99
CA LEU A 598 6.32 7.18 -23.56
C LEU A 598 7.00 6.98 -22.22
N GLN A 599 6.32 6.37 -21.24
CA GLN A 599 6.91 6.07 -19.94
C GLN A 599 8.09 5.09 -20.05
N ILE A 600 8.04 4.14 -20.98
CA ILE A 600 9.15 3.22 -21.26
C ILE A 600 10.32 4.00 -21.88
N ASN A 601 10.06 4.87 -22.85
CA ASN A 601 11.08 5.72 -23.50
C ASN A 601 11.80 6.64 -22.49
N ASP A 602 11.05 7.20 -21.52
CA ASP A 602 11.61 8.07 -20.49
C ASP A 602 12.52 7.33 -19.51
N ILE A 603 12.30 6.03 -19.32
CA ILE A 603 13.01 5.21 -18.32
C ILE A 603 14.10 4.33 -18.96
N ILE A 604 13.87 3.78 -20.18
CA ILE A 604 14.76 2.81 -20.81
C ILE A 604 15.12 3.26 -22.22
N ARG A 605 14.90 2.43 -23.26
CA ARG A 605 15.27 2.75 -24.65
C ARG A 605 14.05 3.00 -25.53
N MET A 606 14.25 3.80 -26.56
CA MET A 606 13.25 3.98 -27.62
C MET A 606 12.88 2.66 -28.31
N VAL A 607 13.85 1.73 -28.47
CA VAL A 607 13.59 0.42 -29.08
C VAL A 607 12.62 -0.40 -28.26
N ASP A 608 12.71 -0.34 -26.93
CA ASP A 608 11.80 -1.06 -26.03
C ASP A 608 10.38 -0.47 -26.08
N ALA A 609 10.27 0.85 -26.18
CA ALA A 609 9.00 1.55 -26.38
C ALA A 609 8.36 1.21 -27.74
N TYR A 610 9.18 1.17 -28.80
CA TYR A 610 8.74 0.76 -30.13
C TYR A 610 8.26 -0.69 -30.16
N ASP A 611 8.99 -1.61 -29.54
CA ASP A 611 8.64 -3.03 -29.47
C ASP A 611 7.37 -3.28 -28.65
N HIS A 612 7.12 -2.49 -27.60
CA HIS A 612 5.87 -2.50 -26.88
C HIS A 612 4.68 -2.19 -27.80
N LEU A 613 4.77 -1.11 -28.57
CA LEU A 613 3.72 -0.73 -29.53
C LEU A 613 3.57 -1.77 -30.65
N ARG A 614 4.69 -2.22 -31.21
CA ARG A 614 4.69 -3.23 -32.30
C ARG A 614 3.97 -4.52 -31.86
N ASN A 615 4.26 -5.00 -30.67
CA ASN A 615 3.66 -6.22 -30.15
C ASN A 615 2.15 -6.01 -29.88
N PHE A 616 1.76 -4.88 -29.31
CA PHE A 616 0.37 -4.52 -29.13
C PHE A 616 -0.41 -4.52 -30.45
N TYR A 617 0.09 -3.83 -31.48
CA TYR A 617 -0.59 -3.77 -32.77
C TYR A 617 -0.59 -5.11 -33.54
N LYS A 618 0.42 -5.96 -33.33
CA LYS A 618 0.43 -7.32 -33.82
C LYS A 618 -0.69 -8.17 -33.17
N GLU A 619 -0.84 -8.06 -31.87
CA GLU A 619 -1.91 -8.74 -31.13
C GLU A 619 -3.30 -8.22 -31.52
N GLU A 620 -3.48 -6.89 -31.61
CA GLU A 620 -4.75 -6.29 -32.00
C GLU A 620 -5.18 -6.74 -33.41
N LYS A 621 -4.26 -6.81 -34.35
CA LYS A 621 -4.56 -7.35 -35.68
C LYS A 621 -4.94 -8.82 -35.62
N SER A 622 -4.24 -9.66 -34.86
CA SER A 622 -4.54 -11.08 -34.76
C SER A 622 -5.85 -11.37 -34.03
N LYS A 623 -6.25 -10.57 -33.02
CA LYS A 623 -7.53 -10.70 -32.33
C LYS A 623 -8.74 -10.45 -33.21
N LYS A 624 -8.56 -9.66 -34.26
CA LYS A 624 -9.62 -9.21 -35.18
C LYS A 624 -9.60 -9.94 -36.53
N THR A 625 -8.71 -10.90 -36.70
CA THR A 625 -8.66 -11.79 -37.84
C THR A 625 -9.13 -13.17 -37.39
N ILE A 626 -10.22 -13.66 -37.90
CA ILE A 626 -10.70 -15.02 -37.63
C ILE A 626 -10.16 -15.90 -38.74
N VAL A 627 -9.41 -16.91 -38.37
CA VAL A 627 -9.06 -18.05 -39.24
C VAL A 627 -10.20 -19.05 -39.08
N SER A 628 -10.94 -19.39 -40.14
CA SER A 628 -11.90 -20.47 -40.09
C SER A 628 -11.16 -21.78 -39.89
N ASP A 629 -11.78 -22.74 -39.20
CA ASP A 629 -11.25 -24.12 -39.07
C ASP A 629 -11.23 -24.87 -40.41
N ASP A 630 -11.89 -24.35 -41.44
CA ASP A 630 -11.83 -24.83 -42.82
C ASP A 630 -10.68 -24.17 -43.58
N GLU A 631 -9.71 -24.97 -44.05
CA GLU A 631 -8.50 -24.52 -44.76
C GLU A 631 -8.76 -23.73 -46.05
N ASP A 632 -9.96 -23.74 -46.59
CA ASP A 632 -10.34 -23.13 -47.87
C ASP A 632 -11.06 -21.77 -47.75
N GLU A 633 -11.42 -21.30 -46.53
CA GLU A 633 -12.06 -20.01 -46.40
C GLU A 633 -11.04 -18.88 -46.10
N PRO A 634 -11.11 -17.74 -46.83
CA PRO A 634 -10.22 -16.63 -46.59
C PRO A 634 -10.49 -16.00 -45.22
N ALA A 635 -9.41 -15.76 -44.47
CA ALA A 635 -9.46 -15.13 -43.15
C ALA A 635 -10.25 -13.81 -43.20
N VAL A 636 -11.40 -13.77 -42.51
CA VAL A 636 -12.27 -12.58 -42.46
C VAL A 636 -11.80 -11.59 -41.39
N SER A 637 -11.52 -10.36 -41.83
CA SER A 637 -11.21 -9.26 -40.90
C SER A 637 -12.52 -8.67 -40.34
N LYS A 638 -12.64 -8.64 -39.01
CA LYS A 638 -13.74 -7.97 -38.27
C LYS A 638 -13.32 -6.61 -37.71
N GLN A 639 -12.53 -5.85 -38.48
CA GLN A 639 -12.16 -4.49 -38.12
C GLN A 639 -13.29 -3.53 -38.51
N ASP A 640 -13.61 -2.59 -37.63
CA ASP A 640 -14.46 -1.46 -37.97
C ASP A 640 -13.63 -0.25 -38.39
N GLU A 641 -14.28 0.83 -38.81
CA GLU A 641 -13.65 2.09 -39.23
C GLU A 641 -12.69 2.66 -38.17
N THR A 642 -13.02 2.53 -36.86
CA THR A 642 -12.14 2.98 -35.77
C THR A 642 -10.88 2.12 -35.67
N ASP A 643 -11.03 0.81 -35.79
CA ASP A 643 -9.92 -0.12 -35.77
C ASP A 643 -8.98 0.08 -36.97
N GLU A 644 -9.55 0.28 -38.16
CA GLU A 644 -8.79 0.56 -39.38
C GLU A 644 -8.02 1.86 -39.26
N PHE A 645 -8.62 2.93 -38.76
CA PHE A 645 -7.96 4.21 -38.51
C PHE A 645 -6.77 4.04 -37.55
N LEU A 646 -6.99 3.45 -36.37
CA LEU A 646 -5.96 3.32 -35.31
C LEU A 646 -4.80 2.41 -35.76
N ILE A 647 -5.10 1.30 -36.39
CA ILE A 647 -4.11 0.36 -36.93
C ILE A 647 -3.36 1.04 -38.08
N GLY A 648 -4.06 1.67 -39.02
CA GLY A 648 -3.50 2.37 -40.15
C GLY A 648 -2.53 3.48 -39.71
N LEU A 649 -2.90 4.28 -38.73
CA LEU A 649 -2.09 5.36 -38.17
C LEU A 649 -0.72 4.86 -37.63
N PHE A 650 -0.74 3.74 -36.89
CA PHE A 650 0.51 3.12 -36.42
C PHE A 650 1.37 2.61 -37.58
N TYR A 651 0.77 1.87 -38.51
CA TYR A 651 1.52 1.27 -39.61
C TYR A 651 2.11 2.30 -40.56
N ALA A 652 1.43 3.44 -40.79
CA ALA A 652 1.95 4.59 -41.59
C ALA A 652 3.22 5.17 -40.93
N LYS A 653 3.31 5.28 -39.65
CA LYS A 653 4.45 5.85 -38.90
C LYS A 653 5.49 4.81 -38.46
N LYS A 654 5.19 3.50 -38.60
CA LYS A 654 6.00 2.38 -38.12
C LYS A 654 7.45 2.41 -38.56
N LYS A 655 7.70 2.74 -39.85
CA LYS A 655 9.05 2.81 -40.43
C LYS A 655 9.86 3.91 -39.74
N GLN A 656 9.29 5.11 -39.62
CA GLN A 656 9.93 6.25 -38.97
C GLN A 656 10.25 5.98 -37.49
N LEU A 657 9.28 5.43 -36.76
CA LEU A 657 9.49 5.05 -35.37
C LEU A 657 10.61 4.03 -35.21
N LYS A 658 10.68 3.02 -36.09
CA LYS A 658 11.73 2.00 -36.07
C LYS A 658 13.11 2.58 -36.36
N GLU A 659 13.22 3.53 -37.31
CA GLU A 659 14.47 4.19 -37.63
C GLU A 659 14.95 5.10 -36.50
N LEU A 660 14.06 5.90 -35.90
CA LEU A 660 14.36 6.73 -34.72
C LEU A 660 14.80 5.90 -33.54
N ALA A 661 14.11 4.79 -33.25
CA ALA A 661 14.39 3.91 -32.15
C ALA A 661 15.78 3.24 -32.17
N ARG A 662 16.43 3.20 -33.36
CA ARG A 662 17.75 2.58 -33.53
C ARG A 662 18.92 3.56 -33.45
N LYS A 663 18.65 4.85 -33.31
CA LYS A 663 19.69 5.88 -33.29
C LYS A 663 20.27 6.00 -31.87
N PRO A 664 21.56 5.64 -31.66
CA PRO A 664 22.19 5.66 -30.34
C PRO A 664 22.39 7.11 -29.81
N GLU A 665 22.40 8.11 -30.69
CA GLU A 665 22.56 9.51 -30.33
C GLU A 665 21.44 10.05 -29.43
N TYR A 666 20.31 9.35 -29.37
CA TYR A 666 19.15 9.71 -28.57
C TYR A 666 18.98 8.81 -27.34
N GLU A 667 20.04 8.09 -26.89
CA GLU A 667 20.00 7.24 -25.69
C GLU A 667 19.68 8.07 -24.45
N ASN A 668 18.90 7.50 -23.56
CA ASN A 668 18.51 8.12 -22.31
C ASN A 668 19.73 8.31 -21.37
N GLU A 669 19.94 9.53 -20.89
CA GLU A 669 21.07 9.84 -20.01
C GLU A 669 21.00 9.07 -18.67
N THR A 670 19.79 8.75 -18.19
CA THR A 670 19.62 7.92 -17.00
C THR A 670 20.22 6.52 -17.17
N LEU A 671 20.11 5.94 -18.37
CA LEU A 671 20.78 4.66 -18.70
C LEU A 671 22.31 4.81 -18.76
N THR A 672 22.80 5.91 -19.30
CA THR A 672 24.24 6.20 -19.30
C THR A 672 24.79 6.32 -17.87
N LYS A 673 24.06 7.00 -16.98
CA LYS A 673 24.42 7.08 -15.56
C LYS A 673 24.37 5.71 -14.88
N LEU A 674 23.34 4.89 -15.19
CA LEU A 674 23.25 3.51 -14.69
C LEU A 674 24.44 2.67 -15.17
N ARG A 675 24.80 2.77 -16.47
CA ARG A 675 25.97 2.08 -17.03
C ARG A 675 27.25 2.42 -16.27
N ASN A 676 27.52 3.71 -16.11
CA ASN A 676 28.72 4.18 -15.42
C ASN A 676 28.75 3.70 -13.96
N THR A 677 27.61 3.75 -13.28
CA THR A 677 27.50 3.26 -11.89
C THR A 677 27.77 1.76 -11.81
N LEU A 678 27.22 0.97 -12.73
CA LEU A 678 27.44 -0.49 -12.74
C LEU A 678 28.90 -0.81 -13.07
N MET A 679 29.49 -0.16 -14.08
CA MET A 679 30.90 -0.37 -14.45
C MET A 679 31.83 -0.03 -13.30
N GLU A 680 31.63 1.11 -12.63
CA GLU A 680 32.41 1.54 -11.48
C GLU A 680 32.34 0.51 -10.33
N GLU A 681 31.13 0.07 -9.96
CA GLU A 681 30.95 -0.81 -8.80
C GLU A 681 31.38 -2.26 -9.06
N PHE A 682 31.21 -2.75 -10.30
CA PHE A 682 31.61 -4.10 -10.66
C PHE A 682 33.13 -4.27 -10.86
N THR A 683 33.87 -3.17 -11.02
CA THR A 683 35.34 -3.19 -11.08
C THR A 683 36.02 -3.09 -9.70
N LYS A 684 35.28 -2.72 -8.64
CA LYS A 684 35.84 -2.56 -7.29
C LYS A 684 36.15 -3.87 -6.58
N THR A 685 35.45 -4.94 -6.92
CA THR A 685 35.53 -6.23 -6.19
C THR A 685 35.72 -7.41 -7.13
N ASN A 686 36.40 -8.46 -6.66
CA ASN A 686 36.64 -9.65 -7.47
C ASN A 686 35.38 -10.51 -7.71
N GLU A 687 34.41 -10.49 -6.79
CA GLU A 687 33.13 -11.21 -6.90
C GLU A 687 31.93 -10.24 -6.71
N PRO A 688 31.72 -9.33 -7.65
CA PRO A 688 30.66 -8.36 -7.51
C PRO A 688 29.27 -9.03 -7.61
N ARG A 689 28.35 -8.64 -6.73
CA ARG A 689 26.94 -9.01 -6.77
C ARG A 689 26.05 -7.77 -6.64
N GLY A 690 25.10 -7.64 -7.55
CA GLY A 690 24.25 -6.45 -7.59
C GLY A 690 22.77 -6.76 -7.75
N ILE A 691 21.94 -5.83 -7.30
CA ILE A 691 20.50 -5.83 -7.57
C ILE A 691 20.08 -4.46 -8.09
N ILE A 692 19.35 -4.45 -9.21
CA ILE A 692 18.65 -3.26 -9.73
C ILE A 692 17.17 -3.42 -9.45
N PHE A 693 16.59 -2.50 -8.69
CA PHE A 693 15.14 -2.43 -8.47
C PHE A 693 14.50 -1.52 -9.49
N THR A 694 13.49 -2.00 -10.21
CA THR A 694 12.73 -1.26 -11.21
C THR A 694 11.22 -1.37 -10.98
N LYS A 695 10.45 -0.45 -11.56
CA LYS A 695 9.02 -0.25 -11.28
C LYS A 695 8.14 -1.37 -11.84
N THR A 696 8.41 -1.84 -13.06
CA THR A 696 7.54 -2.77 -13.79
C THR A 696 8.29 -4.01 -14.26
N ARG A 697 7.58 -5.10 -14.53
CA ARG A 697 8.13 -6.30 -15.14
C ARG A 697 8.73 -6.01 -16.52
N GLN A 698 8.04 -5.17 -17.29
CA GLN A 698 8.50 -4.76 -18.61
C GLN A 698 9.82 -4.02 -18.54
N SER A 699 9.98 -3.11 -17.58
CA SER A 699 11.26 -2.44 -17.34
C SER A 699 12.37 -3.42 -16.96
N ALA A 700 12.06 -4.48 -16.21
CA ALA A 700 13.05 -5.49 -15.85
C ALA A 700 13.52 -6.30 -17.09
N PHE A 701 12.59 -6.66 -17.98
CA PHE A 701 12.95 -7.32 -19.25
C PHE A 701 13.78 -6.41 -20.17
N ALA A 702 13.35 -5.18 -20.32
CA ALA A 702 14.02 -4.23 -21.19
C ALA A 702 15.44 -3.90 -20.70
N LEU A 703 15.63 -3.73 -19.38
CA LEU A 703 16.96 -3.56 -18.79
C LEU A 703 17.85 -4.79 -18.98
N LEU A 704 17.30 -6.01 -18.85
CA LEU A 704 18.05 -7.23 -19.12
C LEU A 704 18.50 -7.26 -20.58
N GLN A 705 17.61 -6.94 -21.53
CA GLN A 705 17.96 -6.91 -22.94
C GLN A 705 19.01 -5.84 -23.23
N TRP A 706 18.87 -4.64 -22.65
CA TRP A 706 19.86 -3.57 -22.77
C TRP A 706 21.25 -4.00 -22.27
N ILE A 707 21.33 -4.73 -21.15
CA ILE A 707 22.59 -5.26 -20.64
C ILE A 707 23.18 -6.29 -21.61
N LYS A 708 22.36 -7.21 -22.14
CA LYS A 708 22.80 -8.23 -23.08
C LYS A 708 23.27 -7.66 -24.43
N ASP A 709 22.63 -6.58 -24.88
CA ASP A 709 22.96 -5.91 -26.16
C ASP A 709 24.23 -5.04 -26.07
N ASN A 710 24.78 -4.83 -24.88
CA ASN A 710 25.93 -3.95 -24.67
C ASN A 710 27.19 -4.76 -24.25
N PRO A 711 28.17 -4.96 -25.16
CA PRO A 711 29.33 -5.78 -24.90
C PRO A 711 30.21 -5.30 -23.72
N LYS A 712 30.17 -4.00 -23.39
CA LYS A 712 30.91 -3.46 -22.25
C LYS A 712 30.56 -4.09 -20.91
N PHE A 713 29.34 -4.59 -20.76
CA PHE A 713 28.95 -5.29 -19.53
C PHE A 713 29.53 -6.69 -19.44
N GLU A 714 29.73 -7.36 -20.58
CA GLU A 714 30.38 -8.66 -20.65
C GLU A 714 31.86 -8.53 -20.33
N GLU A 715 32.53 -7.45 -20.78
CA GLU A 715 33.95 -7.16 -20.49
C GLU A 715 34.27 -7.07 -19.00
N VAL A 716 33.29 -6.58 -18.19
CA VAL A 716 33.42 -6.51 -16.72
C VAL A 716 32.79 -7.70 -16.00
N GLY A 717 32.39 -8.75 -16.74
CA GLY A 717 31.88 -9.99 -16.19
C GLY A 717 30.47 -9.93 -15.64
N ILE A 718 29.61 -8.98 -16.09
CA ILE A 718 28.22 -8.88 -15.65
C ILE A 718 27.38 -9.99 -16.29
N LYS A 719 26.82 -10.86 -15.44
CA LYS A 719 25.88 -11.92 -15.81
C LYS A 719 24.51 -11.59 -15.20
N ALA A 720 23.67 -10.92 -16.00
CA ALA A 720 22.38 -10.42 -15.52
C ALA A 720 21.23 -11.40 -15.74
N HIS A 721 20.26 -11.41 -14.82
CA HIS A 721 18.96 -12.07 -14.97
C HIS A 721 17.86 -11.26 -14.28
N TYR A 722 16.59 -11.39 -14.74
CA TYR A 722 15.47 -10.74 -14.07
C TYR A 722 14.87 -11.60 -12.97
N LEU A 723 14.26 -10.96 -11.96
CA LEU A 723 13.51 -11.59 -10.88
C LEU A 723 12.19 -10.84 -10.67
N ILE A 724 11.08 -11.43 -11.10
CA ILE A 724 9.75 -10.80 -11.10
C ILE A 724 8.71 -11.68 -10.38
N GLY A 725 7.60 -11.07 -9.96
CA GLY A 725 6.57 -11.76 -9.18
C GLY A 725 5.70 -12.71 -10.02
N ALA A 726 5.09 -13.71 -9.35
CA ALA A 726 4.21 -14.72 -9.93
C ALA A 726 2.78 -14.23 -10.24
N GLY A 727 2.35 -13.04 -9.81
CA GLY A 727 0.97 -12.57 -9.98
C GLY A 727 0.58 -12.33 -11.45
N HIS A 728 -0.64 -12.73 -11.84
CA HIS A 728 -1.16 -12.65 -13.21
C HIS A 728 -1.77 -11.28 -13.61
N ASN A 729 -1.47 -10.21 -12.88
CA ASN A 729 -2.11 -8.90 -13.07
C ASN A 729 -1.46 -8.00 -14.14
N SER A 730 -0.46 -8.48 -14.89
CA SER A 730 0.20 -7.75 -15.96
C SER A 730 0.17 -8.54 -17.26
N GLU A 731 0.32 -7.83 -18.39
CA GLU A 731 0.38 -8.40 -19.75
C GLU A 731 1.64 -9.26 -19.97
N THR A 732 2.69 -9.05 -19.18
CA THR A 732 3.93 -9.83 -19.22
C THR A 732 3.77 -11.16 -18.46
N LYS A 733 4.25 -12.26 -19.05
CA LYS A 733 4.26 -13.59 -18.43
C LYS A 733 4.85 -13.48 -17.01
N PRO A 734 4.12 -13.94 -15.98
CA PRO A 734 4.66 -14.01 -14.63
C PRO A 734 5.76 -15.07 -14.57
N MET A 735 6.66 -14.93 -13.60
CA MET A 735 7.66 -15.92 -13.29
C MET A 735 7.08 -16.92 -12.29
N THR A 736 7.16 -18.19 -12.59
CA THR A 736 6.74 -19.25 -11.66
C THR A 736 7.62 -19.26 -10.42
N GLN A 737 7.17 -19.88 -9.34
CA GLN A 737 7.97 -19.98 -8.12
C GLN A 737 9.25 -20.82 -8.31
N ASN A 738 9.19 -21.85 -9.14
CA ASN A 738 10.36 -22.67 -9.46
C ASN A 738 11.41 -21.87 -10.25
N GLU A 739 10.98 -21.09 -11.24
CA GLU A 739 11.88 -20.18 -11.97
C GLU A 739 12.51 -19.14 -11.02
N GLN A 740 11.74 -18.59 -10.07
CA GLN A 740 12.29 -17.67 -9.07
C GLN A 740 13.35 -18.36 -8.19
N ARG A 741 13.10 -19.60 -7.74
CA ARG A 741 14.07 -20.39 -6.95
C ARG A 741 15.34 -20.67 -7.74
N GLU A 742 15.20 -21.06 -8.99
CA GLU A 742 16.33 -21.32 -9.89
C GLU A 742 17.20 -20.08 -10.08
N VAL A 743 16.61 -18.92 -10.35
CA VAL A 743 17.36 -17.66 -10.50
C VAL A 743 18.06 -17.25 -9.21
N ILE A 744 17.40 -17.41 -8.06
CA ILE A 744 18.02 -17.14 -6.75
C ILE A 744 19.18 -18.10 -6.48
N SER A 745 19.07 -19.39 -6.87
CA SER A 745 20.15 -20.35 -6.78
C SER A 745 21.33 -19.94 -7.66
N LYS A 746 21.09 -19.61 -8.94
CA LYS A 746 22.12 -19.11 -9.88
C LYS A 746 22.79 -17.81 -9.39
N PHE A 747 22.07 -16.99 -8.67
CA PHE A 747 22.64 -15.79 -8.03
C PHE A 747 23.50 -16.14 -6.81
N ARG A 748 23.15 -17.19 -6.09
CA ARG A 748 23.92 -17.65 -4.92
C ARG A 748 25.23 -18.31 -5.32
N ASP A 749 25.22 -19.12 -6.38
CA ASP A 749 26.43 -19.82 -6.89
C ASP A 749 27.33 -18.92 -7.76
N GLY A 750 26.83 -17.75 -8.21
CA GLY A 750 27.59 -16.78 -9.01
C GLY A 750 27.43 -16.95 -10.53
N SER A 751 26.65 -17.93 -11.01
CA SER A 751 26.30 -18.06 -12.43
C SER A 751 25.52 -16.83 -12.93
N VAL A 752 24.82 -16.16 -12.03
CA VAL A 752 24.19 -14.83 -12.18
C VAL A 752 24.77 -13.94 -11.10
N ASN A 753 25.28 -12.76 -11.44
CA ASN A 753 25.82 -11.81 -10.47
C ASN A 753 25.09 -10.46 -10.43
N LEU A 754 24.14 -10.24 -11.34
CA LEU A 754 23.28 -9.04 -11.34
C LEU A 754 21.81 -9.45 -11.48
N LEU A 755 21.00 -9.13 -10.47
CA LEU A 755 19.54 -9.30 -10.53
C LEU A 755 18.86 -8.00 -10.92
N ILE A 756 17.93 -8.07 -11.87
CA ILE A 756 17.03 -6.97 -12.21
C ILE A 756 15.66 -7.33 -11.67
N ALA A 757 15.26 -6.68 -10.60
CA ALA A 757 14.10 -7.10 -9.83
C ALA A 757 13.00 -6.03 -9.76
N THR A 758 11.77 -6.49 -9.68
CA THR A 758 10.66 -5.65 -9.19
C THR A 758 10.59 -5.71 -7.66
N THR A 759 9.61 -5.04 -7.07
CA THR A 759 9.39 -5.03 -5.60
C THR A 759 9.31 -6.43 -4.94
N VAL A 760 9.22 -7.51 -5.73
CA VAL A 760 9.20 -8.88 -5.19
C VAL A 760 10.48 -9.23 -4.43
N ALA A 761 11.63 -8.68 -4.83
CA ALA A 761 12.92 -8.94 -4.20
C ALA A 761 13.27 -7.95 -3.05
N GLU A 762 12.44 -6.92 -2.83
CA GLU A 762 12.65 -5.98 -1.72
C GLU A 762 12.52 -6.70 -0.38
N GLU A 763 11.56 -7.61 -0.24
CA GLU A 763 11.14 -8.20 1.03
C GLU A 763 11.21 -9.74 1.02
N GLY A 764 11.78 -10.31 2.07
CA GLY A 764 11.59 -11.70 2.49
C GLY A 764 12.45 -12.75 1.77
N LEU A 765 12.85 -12.59 0.51
CA LEU A 765 13.62 -13.60 -0.20
C LEU A 765 15.06 -13.68 0.30
N ASP A 766 15.59 -14.91 0.42
CA ASP A 766 16.98 -15.17 0.79
C ASP A 766 17.91 -14.96 -0.40
N ILE A 767 18.21 -13.72 -0.66
CA ILE A 767 19.16 -13.30 -1.68
C ILE A 767 20.53 -13.10 -1.00
N LYS A 768 21.58 -13.66 -1.61
CA LYS A 768 22.97 -13.51 -1.11
C LYS A 768 23.32 -12.01 -1.02
N GLU A 769 24.20 -11.68 -0.12
CA GLU A 769 24.69 -10.33 0.12
C GLU A 769 25.21 -9.67 -1.16
N CYS A 770 24.84 -8.40 -1.33
CA CYS A 770 25.17 -7.62 -2.51
C CYS A 770 26.16 -6.51 -2.19
N ASN A 771 27.08 -6.27 -3.11
CA ASN A 771 28.01 -5.15 -3.07
C ASN A 771 27.33 -3.87 -3.53
N ILE A 772 26.39 -3.99 -4.49
CA ILE A 772 25.62 -2.84 -4.97
C ILE A 772 24.12 -3.13 -5.02
N VAL A 773 23.34 -2.16 -4.55
CA VAL A 773 21.88 -2.11 -4.71
C VAL A 773 21.50 -0.79 -5.36
N ILE A 774 20.87 -0.88 -6.53
CA ILE A 774 20.46 0.29 -7.30
C ILE A 774 18.92 0.37 -7.31
N ARG A 775 18.38 1.54 -6.99
CA ARG A 775 16.97 1.88 -7.26
C ARG A 775 16.92 2.72 -8.55
N TYR A 776 16.46 2.11 -9.62
CA TYR A 776 16.42 2.73 -10.94
C TYR A 776 15.04 3.32 -11.21
N GLY A 777 14.92 4.64 -11.11
CA GLY A 777 13.66 5.37 -11.29
C GLY A 777 12.53 4.94 -10.35
N LEU A 778 12.83 4.10 -9.36
CA LEU A 778 11.87 3.53 -8.44
C LEU A 778 12.04 4.10 -7.04
N VAL A 779 11.11 4.90 -6.61
CA VAL A 779 10.99 5.31 -5.21
C VAL A 779 9.59 4.94 -4.71
N THR A 780 9.56 4.04 -3.73
CA THR A 780 8.37 3.53 -3.06
C THR A 780 8.20 4.21 -1.69
N ASN A 781 7.87 3.47 -0.64
CA ASN A 781 7.76 3.99 0.72
C ASN A 781 9.04 3.75 1.53
N GLU A 782 9.07 4.26 2.76
CA GLU A 782 10.18 4.13 3.70
C GLU A 782 10.50 2.66 4.06
N ILE A 783 9.50 1.80 4.17
CA ILE A 783 9.70 0.37 4.50
C ILE A 783 10.48 -0.30 3.37
N ALA A 784 10.03 -0.14 2.13
CA ALA A 784 10.70 -0.71 0.96
C ALA A 784 12.12 -0.15 0.75
N MET A 785 12.34 1.14 1.09
CA MET A 785 13.69 1.73 1.09
C MET A 785 14.59 1.01 2.09
N VAL A 786 14.16 0.83 3.33
CA VAL A 786 14.93 0.15 4.38
C VAL A 786 15.21 -1.31 4.00
N GLN A 787 14.24 -2.01 3.45
CA GLN A 787 14.37 -3.40 3.02
C GLN A 787 15.31 -3.56 1.82
N ALA A 788 15.19 -2.70 0.80
CA ALA A 788 16.09 -2.68 -0.35
C ALA A 788 17.54 -2.38 0.08
N ARG A 789 17.73 -1.35 0.92
CA ARG A 789 19.04 -1.03 1.51
C ARG A 789 19.62 -2.20 2.30
N GLY A 790 18.78 -2.92 3.02
CA GLY A 790 19.17 -4.12 3.75
C GLY A 790 19.61 -5.31 2.89
N ARG A 791 19.62 -5.20 1.55
CA ARG A 791 20.24 -6.16 0.62
C ARG A 791 21.73 -5.86 0.38
N ALA A 792 22.14 -4.61 0.51
CA ALA A 792 23.54 -4.18 0.45
C ALA A 792 24.21 -4.47 1.81
N ARG A 793 24.77 -5.66 1.98
CA ARG A 793 25.33 -6.16 3.25
C ARG A 793 26.78 -6.61 3.14
N ALA A 794 27.31 -6.71 1.92
CA ALA A 794 28.72 -6.98 1.72
C ALA A 794 29.58 -5.82 2.27
N ASP A 795 30.84 -6.11 2.56
CA ASP A 795 31.77 -5.08 2.96
C ASP A 795 31.89 -4.01 1.86
N GLU A 796 31.99 -2.74 2.25
CA GLU A 796 32.05 -1.59 1.35
C GLU A 796 30.92 -1.51 0.33
N SER A 797 29.72 -1.97 0.71
CA SER A 797 28.58 -2.01 -0.20
C SER A 797 27.99 -0.61 -0.47
N THR A 798 27.42 -0.44 -1.65
CA THR A 798 26.82 0.80 -2.13
C THR A 798 25.30 0.64 -2.29
N TYR A 799 24.54 1.60 -1.79
CA TYR A 799 23.12 1.77 -2.07
C TYR A 799 22.94 3.04 -2.92
N ALA A 800 22.53 2.88 -4.17
CA ALA A 800 22.44 3.96 -5.14
C ALA A 800 20.99 4.22 -5.60
N LEU A 801 20.59 5.48 -5.66
CA LEU A 801 19.42 5.94 -6.39
C LEU A 801 19.89 6.52 -7.74
N VAL A 802 19.42 5.97 -8.86
CA VAL A 802 19.65 6.48 -10.21
C VAL A 802 18.32 6.94 -10.78
N ALA A 803 18.17 8.24 -11.05
CA ALA A 803 16.91 8.82 -11.49
C ALA A 803 17.13 10.09 -12.32
N SER A 804 16.12 10.45 -13.16
CA SER A 804 16.07 11.76 -13.81
C SER A 804 15.74 12.87 -12.81
N SER A 805 16.29 14.07 -13.04
CA SER A 805 16.03 15.28 -12.26
C SER A 805 14.54 15.59 -12.15
N ASP A 806 13.78 15.44 -13.24
CA ASP A 806 12.37 15.80 -13.31
C ASP A 806 11.42 14.74 -12.74
N SER A 807 11.95 13.57 -12.33
CA SER A 807 11.14 12.44 -11.83
C SER A 807 10.55 12.67 -10.42
N GLY A 808 11.04 13.63 -9.67
CA GLY A 808 10.74 13.82 -8.24
C GLY A 808 11.14 12.62 -7.38
N ALA A 809 12.06 11.78 -7.85
CA ALA A 809 12.49 10.57 -7.14
C ALA A 809 13.43 10.91 -5.99
N VAL A 810 14.28 11.90 -6.15
CA VAL A 810 15.22 12.35 -5.11
C VAL A 810 14.46 12.90 -3.91
N GLU A 811 13.50 13.79 -4.15
CA GLU A 811 12.67 14.37 -3.09
C GLU A 811 11.86 13.31 -2.35
N ARG A 812 11.36 12.30 -3.06
CA ARG A 812 10.67 11.18 -2.43
C ARG A 812 11.59 10.31 -1.59
N GLU A 813 12.84 10.10 -2.01
CA GLU A 813 13.84 9.37 -1.24
C GLU A 813 14.22 10.12 0.04
N ASP A 814 14.34 11.45 -0.05
CA ASP A 814 14.56 12.33 1.10
C ASP A 814 13.39 12.27 2.10
N VAL A 815 12.16 12.32 1.58
CA VAL A 815 10.95 12.13 2.40
C VAL A 815 10.95 10.75 3.09
N ASN A 816 11.37 9.69 2.40
CA ASN A 816 11.47 8.36 2.99
C ASN A 816 12.55 8.30 4.08
N SER A 817 13.70 8.94 3.85
CA SER A 817 14.77 9.04 4.85
C SER A 817 14.32 9.82 6.09
N PHE A 818 13.55 10.89 5.89
CA PHE A 818 12.93 11.63 6.99
C PHE A 818 11.91 10.78 7.76
N ARG A 819 11.06 10.02 7.05
CA ARG A 819 10.08 9.10 7.65
C ARG A 819 10.75 7.98 8.43
N GLU A 820 11.86 7.44 7.94
CA GLU A 820 12.66 6.46 8.67
C GLU A 820 13.16 7.01 10.00
N LYS A 821 13.73 8.22 10.01
CA LYS A 821 14.16 8.89 11.25
C LYS A 821 12.97 9.15 12.20
N MET A 822 11.84 9.54 11.64
CA MET A 822 10.60 9.76 12.41
C MET A 822 10.09 8.45 13.02
N MET A 823 10.18 7.33 12.30
CA MET A 823 9.82 6.00 12.79
C MET A 823 10.64 5.60 14.02
N TYR A 824 11.97 5.71 13.96
CA TYR A 824 12.83 5.39 15.11
C TYR A 824 12.52 6.25 16.34
N LYS A 825 12.30 7.55 16.12
CA LYS A 825 11.88 8.46 17.21
C LYS A 825 10.51 8.08 17.78
N ALA A 826 9.58 7.63 16.93
CA ALA A 826 8.26 7.17 17.37
C ALA A 826 8.35 5.88 18.18
N ILE A 827 9.18 4.91 17.76
CA ILE A 827 9.45 3.68 18.53
C ILE A 827 10.00 4.02 19.90
N GLN A 828 11.03 4.86 19.98
CA GLN A 828 11.62 5.28 21.27
C GLN A 828 10.61 5.95 22.20
N ARG A 829 9.69 6.78 21.68
CA ARG A 829 8.63 7.39 22.47
C ARG A 829 7.65 6.35 23.00
N VAL A 830 7.27 5.39 22.16
CA VAL A 830 6.38 4.28 22.56
C VAL A 830 7.04 3.42 23.63
N GLN A 831 8.34 3.13 23.52
CA GLN A 831 9.10 2.37 24.52
C GLN A 831 9.21 3.10 25.87
N LYS A 832 9.42 4.43 25.85
CA LYS A 832 9.51 5.26 27.04
C LYS A 832 8.17 5.63 27.68
N MET A 833 7.06 5.24 27.04
CA MET A 833 5.72 5.55 27.54
C MET A 833 5.43 4.78 28.85
N PRO A 834 4.84 5.41 29.88
CA PRO A 834 4.43 4.71 31.08
C PRO A 834 3.54 3.52 30.76
N GLN A 835 3.80 2.37 31.35
CA GLN A 835 3.13 1.10 31.00
C GLN A 835 1.59 1.18 31.10
N LYS A 836 1.07 1.91 32.09
CA LYS A 836 -0.38 2.11 32.26
C LYS A 836 -0.98 2.91 31.09
N GLU A 837 -0.30 3.95 30.64
CA GLU A 837 -0.74 4.76 29.50
C GLU A 837 -0.66 3.95 28.19
N TYR A 838 0.43 3.21 27.99
CA TYR A 838 0.61 2.34 26.84
C TYR A 838 -0.55 1.33 26.73
N LEU A 839 -0.84 0.59 27.82
CA LEU A 839 -1.92 -0.42 27.83
C LEU A 839 -3.30 0.20 27.55
N ASN A 840 -3.57 1.38 28.08
CA ASN A 840 -4.84 2.09 27.82
C ASN A 840 -4.96 2.46 26.32
N LYS A 841 -3.88 3.00 25.70
CA LYS A 841 -3.87 3.30 24.26
C LYS A 841 -4.04 2.03 23.41
N ILE A 842 -3.35 0.94 23.76
CA ILE A 842 -3.49 -0.36 23.10
C ILE A 842 -4.94 -0.84 23.15
N GLN A 843 -5.56 -0.85 24.30
CA GLN A 843 -6.94 -1.26 24.46
C GLN A 843 -7.92 -0.40 23.64
N THR A 844 -7.69 0.91 23.62
CA THR A 844 -8.50 1.84 22.81
C THR A 844 -8.43 1.52 21.33
N PHE A 845 -7.22 1.30 20.77
CA PHE A 845 -7.04 0.96 19.36
C PHE A 845 -7.60 -0.43 19.02
N GLN A 846 -7.52 -1.40 19.92
CA GLN A 846 -8.13 -2.73 19.75
C GLN A 846 -9.66 -2.64 19.62
N LEU A 847 -10.30 -1.89 20.51
CA LEU A 847 -11.74 -1.63 20.46
C LEU A 847 -12.14 -0.93 19.15
N GLN A 848 -11.40 0.11 18.76
CA GLN A 848 -11.63 0.84 17.54
C GLN A 848 -11.53 -0.06 16.30
N SER A 849 -10.50 -0.90 16.19
CA SER A 849 -10.31 -1.84 15.08
C SER A 849 -11.48 -2.84 14.94
N ILE A 850 -12.01 -3.33 16.06
CA ILE A 850 -13.16 -4.26 16.06
C ILE A 850 -14.45 -3.54 15.67
N MET A 851 -14.66 -2.31 16.16
CA MET A 851 -15.85 -1.51 15.82
C MET A 851 -15.87 -1.13 14.34
N GLU A 852 -14.74 -0.69 13.79
CA GLU A 852 -14.60 -0.38 12.36
C GLU A 852 -14.98 -1.56 11.47
N LYS A 853 -14.54 -2.78 11.83
CA LYS A 853 -14.91 -4.00 11.07
C LYS A 853 -16.41 -4.31 11.18
N ARG A 854 -17.01 -4.18 12.37
CA ARG A 854 -18.46 -4.38 12.55
C ARG A 854 -19.29 -3.41 11.72
N MET A 855 -18.90 -2.12 11.73
CA MET A 855 -19.57 -1.09 10.93
C MET A 855 -19.42 -1.32 9.43
N LYS A 856 -18.24 -1.78 8.99
CA LYS A 856 -18.00 -2.14 7.60
C LYS A 856 -18.84 -3.36 7.20
N ALA A 857 -18.85 -4.43 8.01
CA ALA A 857 -19.65 -5.61 7.76
C ALA A 857 -21.15 -5.30 7.65
N LYS A 858 -21.69 -4.46 8.57
CA LYS A 858 -23.08 -3.97 8.46
C LYS A 858 -23.34 -3.22 7.16
N ARG A 859 -22.43 -2.32 6.76
CA ARG A 859 -22.56 -1.57 5.48
C ARG A 859 -22.51 -2.48 4.27
N ASP A 860 -21.63 -3.47 4.26
CA ASP A 860 -21.50 -4.41 3.16
C ASP A 860 -22.70 -5.37 3.13
N GLN A 861 -23.20 -5.81 4.29
CA GLN A 861 -24.43 -6.59 4.42
C GLN A 861 -25.65 -5.82 3.87
N CYS A 862 -25.82 -4.54 4.24
CA CYS A 862 -26.88 -3.69 3.69
C CYS A 862 -26.76 -3.49 2.16
N LYS A 863 -25.57 -3.54 1.58
CA LYS A 863 -25.36 -3.46 0.12
C LYS A 863 -25.69 -4.78 -0.57
N THR A 864 -25.28 -5.91 0.01
CA THR A 864 -25.37 -7.23 -0.61
C THR A 864 -26.80 -7.77 -0.66
N TYR A 865 -27.66 -7.40 0.30
CA TYR A 865 -29.07 -7.87 0.33
C TYR A 865 -30.03 -7.04 -0.55
N LYS A 866 -29.57 -6.01 -1.25
CA LYS A 866 -30.46 -5.10 -2.00
C LYS A 866 -30.74 -5.49 -3.44
N LYS A 867 -29.99 -6.42 -4.03
CA LYS A 867 -30.11 -6.75 -5.46
C LYS A 867 -30.21 -8.26 -5.71
N ASN A 868 -31.25 -8.65 -6.43
CA ASN A 868 -31.46 -10.02 -6.88
C ASN A 868 -30.58 -10.29 -8.11
N PRO A 869 -29.96 -11.46 -8.26
CA PRO A 869 -29.22 -11.87 -9.45
C PRO A 869 -30.01 -11.71 -10.75
N SER A 870 -31.33 -11.98 -10.75
CA SER A 870 -32.21 -11.83 -11.94
C SER A 870 -32.24 -10.40 -12.51
N LEU A 871 -32.00 -9.39 -11.71
CA LEU A 871 -31.99 -7.97 -12.11
C LEU A 871 -30.65 -7.51 -12.72
N ILE A 872 -29.71 -8.45 -12.92
CA ILE A 872 -28.38 -8.12 -13.38
C ILE A 872 -28.13 -8.75 -14.73
N LYS A 873 -27.65 -7.96 -15.69
CA LYS A 873 -27.22 -8.40 -17.01
C LYS A 873 -25.76 -8.05 -17.25
N PHE A 874 -25.05 -8.94 -17.91
CA PHE A 874 -23.65 -8.76 -18.29
C PHE A 874 -23.58 -8.53 -19.81
N LEU A 875 -23.05 -7.36 -20.20
CA LEU A 875 -22.82 -7.01 -21.60
C LEU A 875 -21.32 -7.08 -21.89
N CYS A 876 -20.96 -7.49 -23.10
CA CYS A 876 -19.58 -7.40 -23.57
C CYS A 876 -19.08 -5.96 -23.48
N LYS A 877 -17.92 -5.74 -22.93
CA LYS A 877 -17.34 -4.39 -22.75
C LYS A 877 -17.06 -3.67 -24.07
N ASN A 878 -16.87 -4.42 -25.16
CA ASN A 878 -16.52 -3.88 -26.49
C ASN A 878 -17.71 -3.69 -27.41
N CYS A 879 -18.49 -4.74 -27.66
CA CYS A 879 -19.62 -4.70 -28.58
C CYS A 879 -20.99 -4.55 -27.93
N HIS A 880 -21.04 -4.50 -26.59
CA HIS A 880 -22.25 -4.34 -25.78
C HIS A 880 -23.33 -5.42 -25.97
N LYS A 881 -22.99 -6.52 -26.66
CA LYS A 881 -23.90 -7.68 -26.77
C LYS A 881 -24.20 -8.23 -25.38
N LEU A 882 -25.45 -8.58 -25.15
CA LEU A 882 -25.89 -9.29 -23.95
C LEU A 882 -25.30 -10.69 -23.92
N ILE A 883 -24.60 -11.01 -22.85
CA ILE A 883 -23.86 -12.28 -22.72
C ILE A 883 -24.60 -13.26 -21.81
N CYS A 884 -24.92 -12.83 -20.60
CA CYS A 884 -25.64 -13.65 -19.63
C CYS A 884 -26.34 -12.75 -18.61
N SER A 885 -27.27 -13.34 -17.84
CA SER A 885 -27.86 -12.73 -16.64
C SER A 885 -27.09 -13.09 -15.38
N GLY A 886 -27.43 -12.49 -14.25
CA GLY A 886 -26.84 -12.86 -12.98
C GLY A 886 -27.26 -14.27 -12.50
N GLU A 887 -28.39 -14.78 -12.99
CA GLU A 887 -28.85 -16.14 -12.68
C GLU A 887 -27.98 -17.21 -13.34
N ASP A 888 -27.37 -16.87 -14.47
CA ASP A 888 -26.45 -17.73 -15.22
C ASP A 888 -25.05 -17.83 -14.59
N ILE A 889 -24.80 -17.17 -13.48
CA ILE A 889 -23.49 -17.14 -12.83
C ILE A 889 -23.50 -17.98 -11.55
N GLN A 890 -22.58 -18.94 -11.46
CA GLN A 890 -22.33 -19.73 -10.25
C GLN A 890 -20.87 -19.60 -9.80
N VAL A 891 -20.59 -19.96 -8.55
CA VAL A 891 -19.26 -19.72 -7.95
C VAL A 891 -18.65 -21.01 -7.46
N ILE A 892 -17.41 -21.29 -7.90
CA ILE A 892 -16.59 -22.41 -7.46
C ILE A 892 -15.59 -21.91 -6.44
N GLU A 893 -15.50 -22.59 -5.29
CA GLU A 893 -14.53 -22.30 -4.21
C GLU A 893 -14.52 -20.83 -3.73
N ASN A 894 -15.66 -20.15 -3.79
CA ASN A 894 -15.81 -18.74 -3.47
C ASN A 894 -14.90 -17.76 -4.27
N MET A 895 -14.22 -18.25 -5.31
CA MET A 895 -13.26 -17.49 -6.11
C MET A 895 -13.58 -17.43 -7.59
N HIS A 896 -13.98 -18.54 -8.20
CA HIS A 896 -14.16 -18.64 -9.63
C HIS A 896 -15.63 -18.49 -10.01
N HIS A 897 -15.93 -17.51 -10.85
CA HIS A 897 -17.30 -17.23 -11.31
C HIS A 897 -17.46 -17.78 -12.73
N VAL A 898 -18.29 -18.77 -12.86
CA VAL A 898 -18.51 -19.50 -14.12
C VAL A 898 -19.92 -19.23 -14.65
N SER A 899 -20.06 -19.23 -15.98
CA SER A 899 -21.38 -19.15 -16.62
C SER A 899 -21.93 -20.56 -16.84
N VAL A 900 -23.15 -20.77 -16.38
CA VAL A 900 -23.92 -22.04 -16.57
C VAL A 900 -25.03 -21.91 -17.61
N LYS A 901 -25.01 -20.83 -18.39
CA LYS A 901 -25.99 -20.59 -19.46
C LYS A 901 -25.88 -21.70 -20.55
N LYS A 902 -26.98 -22.38 -20.88
CA LYS A 902 -26.99 -23.50 -21.81
C LYS A 902 -26.38 -23.19 -23.19
N ASP A 903 -26.69 -22.02 -23.78
CA ASP A 903 -26.20 -21.60 -25.10
C ASP A 903 -24.96 -20.73 -25.06
N PHE A 904 -24.23 -20.75 -23.95
CA PHE A 904 -23.07 -19.85 -23.77
C PHE A 904 -21.99 -20.10 -24.82
N GLN A 905 -21.77 -21.36 -25.22
CA GLN A 905 -20.75 -21.75 -26.22
C GLN A 905 -20.94 -21.06 -27.56
N SER A 906 -22.18 -20.76 -27.95
CA SER A 906 -22.49 -20.07 -29.22
C SER A 906 -21.97 -18.64 -29.28
N LEU A 907 -21.64 -18.03 -28.14
CA LEU A 907 -21.29 -16.62 -27.99
C LEU A 907 -19.79 -16.35 -28.04
N TYR A 908 -18.94 -17.37 -27.88
CA TYR A 908 -17.48 -17.21 -27.78
C TYR A 908 -16.72 -18.21 -28.66
N HIS A 909 -15.45 -17.90 -28.91
CA HIS A 909 -14.44 -18.84 -29.37
C HIS A 909 -13.40 -19.05 -28.27
N THR A 910 -12.83 -20.24 -28.20
CA THR A 910 -11.69 -20.55 -27.34
C THR A 910 -10.40 -20.35 -28.13
N ARG A 911 -9.51 -19.53 -27.63
CA ARG A 911 -8.18 -19.34 -28.22
C ARG A 911 -7.14 -19.97 -27.30
N GLU A 912 -6.33 -20.87 -27.86
CA GLU A 912 -5.24 -21.48 -27.14
C GLU A 912 -4.24 -20.39 -26.66
N ASN A 913 -3.92 -20.39 -25.39
CA ASN A 913 -2.93 -19.49 -24.82
C ASN A 913 -1.89 -20.32 -24.07
N LYS A 914 -0.76 -20.59 -24.75
CA LYS A 914 0.36 -21.38 -24.20
C LYS A 914 0.93 -20.82 -22.90
N THR A 915 0.66 -19.54 -22.59
CA THR A 915 1.08 -18.90 -21.35
C THR A 915 0.14 -19.15 -20.17
N LEU A 916 -1.05 -19.70 -20.41
CA LEU A 916 -2.08 -19.98 -19.41
C LEU A 916 -2.19 -21.46 -19.02
N GLN A 917 -1.35 -22.34 -19.57
CA GLN A 917 -1.34 -23.78 -19.22
C GLN A 917 -0.71 -23.99 -17.82
N ASP A 918 -1.20 -23.27 -16.83
CA ASP A 918 -0.83 -23.50 -15.44
C ASP A 918 -1.74 -24.60 -14.88
N LYS A 919 -1.12 -25.73 -14.54
CA LYS A 919 -1.78 -26.79 -13.78
C LYS A 919 -1.78 -26.42 -12.30
N HIS A 920 -2.94 -26.06 -11.77
CA HIS A 920 -3.18 -26.05 -10.35
C HIS A 920 -3.67 -27.42 -9.89
N ALA A 921 -3.53 -27.74 -8.62
CA ALA A 921 -3.88 -29.07 -8.10
C ALA A 921 -5.35 -29.46 -8.40
N ASP A 922 -6.26 -28.49 -8.42
CA ASP A 922 -7.70 -28.71 -8.52
C ASP A 922 -8.32 -28.25 -9.84
N TYR A 923 -7.61 -27.50 -10.67
CA TYR A 923 -8.12 -27.04 -11.97
C TYR A 923 -7.00 -26.76 -12.98
N GLN A 924 -7.33 -26.85 -14.26
CA GLN A 924 -6.45 -26.51 -15.38
C GLN A 924 -7.11 -25.44 -16.24
N THR A 925 -6.34 -24.48 -16.75
CA THR A 925 -6.82 -23.50 -17.72
C THR A 925 -6.34 -23.86 -19.13
N ASN A 926 -7.28 -24.16 -20.05
CA ASN A 926 -6.95 -24.64 -21.38
C ASN A 926 -6.90 -23.55 -22.45
N GLY A 927 -7.56 -22.41 -22.26
CA GLY A 927 -7.63 -21.37 -23.27
C GLY A 927 -8.28 -20.09 -22.77
N GLU A 928 -8.23 -19.06 -23.60
CA GLU A 928 -8.87 -17.77 -23.36
C GLU A 928 -10.22 -17.74 -24.07
N ILE A 929 -11.28 -17.31 -23.36
CA ILE A 929 -12.63 -17.15 -23.91
C ILE A 929 -12.72 -15.76 -24.54
N ILE A 930 -13.00 -15.69 -25.83
CA ILE A 930 -13.11 -14.43 -26.59
C ILE A 930 -14.49 -14.28 -27.24
N CYS A 931 -14.98 -13.06 -27.27
CA CYS A 931 -16.26 -12.73 -27.91
C CYS A 931 -16.23 -13.08 -29.40
N LYS A 932 -17.22 -13.82 -29.86
CA LYS A 932 -17.34 -14.21 -31.27
C LYS A 932 -17.52 -13.04 -32.22
N ASP A 933 -18.15 -11.95 -31.75
CA ASP A 933 -18.47 -10.80 -32.58
C ASP A 933 -17.33 -9.76 -32.67
N CYS A 934 -16.57 -9.54 -31.59
CA CYS A 934 -15.63 -8.42 -31.52
C CYS A 934 -14.24 -8.80 -31.00
N GLY A 935 -13.96 -10.06 -30.72
CA GLY A 935 -12.65 -10.52 -30.25
C GLY A 935 -12.28 -10.12 -28.82
N GLN A 936 -13.19 -9.51 -28.04
CA GLN A 936 -12.92 -9.11 -26.66
C GLN A 936 -12.75 -10.34 -25.76
N ALA A 937 -11.64 -10.43 -25.03
CA ALA A 937 -11.46 -11.49 -24.04
C ALA A 937 -12.45 -11.32 -22.88
N TRP A 938 -13.17 -12.40 -22.52
CA TRP A 938 -14.12 -12.41 -21.39
C TRP A 938 -13.57 -13.11 -20.16
N GLY A 939 -12.72 -14.11 -20.34
CA GLY A 939 -12.21 -14.94 -19.27
C GLY A 939 -11.32 -16.07 -19.76
N ASN A 940 -11.26 -17.15 -19.01
CA ASN A 940 -10.47 -18.33 -19.36
C ASN A 940 -11.37 -19.57 -19.30
N MET A 941 -11.11 -20.56 -20.16
CA MET A 941 -11.70 -21.89 -20.02
C MET A 941 -10.98 -22.63 -18.89
N MET A 942 -11.73 -23.05 -17.91
CA MET A 942 -11.24 -23.76 -16.73
C MET A 942 -11.75 -25.20 -16.76
N VAL A 943 -10.84 -26.17 -16.66
CA VAL A 943 -11.19 -27.58 -16.42
C VAL A 943 -11.14 -27.82 -14.92
N HIS A 944 -12.29 -28.16 -14.35
CA HIS A 944 -12.40 -28.47 -12.92
C HIS A 944 -13.20 -29.75 -12.73
N ARG A 945 -12.59 -30.74 -12.07
CA ARG A 945 -13.21 -32.07 -11.88
C ARG A 945 -13.75 -32.72 -13.18
N GLY A 946 -13.00 -32.52 -14.28
CA GLY A 946 -13.37 -33.07 -15.59
C GLY A 946 -14.41 -32.27 -16.38
N LEU A 947 -14.92 -31.15 -15.85
CA LEU A 947 -15.86 -30.27 -16.54
C LEU A 947 -15.16 -29.05 -17.12
N ASP A 948 -15.44 -28.71 -18.39
CA ASP A 948 -15.01 -27.49 -19.05
C ASP A 948 -15.95 -26.34 -18.71
N LEU A 949 -15.46 -25.39 -17.91
CA LEU A 949 -16.25 -24.30 -17.34
C LEU A 949 -15.73 -22.93 -17.79
N PRO A 950 -16.59 -22.09 -18.39
CA PRO A 950 -16.21 -20.73 -18.78
C PRO A 950 -16.11 -19.80 -17.58
N CYS A 951 -14.88 -19.61 -17.07
CA CYS A 951 -14.59 -18.72 -15.93
C CYS A 951 -14.43 -17.28 -16.39
N LEU A 952 -15.33 -16.39 -15.94
CA LEU A 952 -15.47 -15.02 -16.41
C LEU A 952 -14.69 -14.01 -15.55
N LYS A 953 -14.13 -12.98 -16.18
CA LYS A 953 -13.45 -11.85 -15.54
C LYS A 953 -14.33 -10.61 -15.58
N ILE A 954 -14.95 -10.24 -14.45
CA ILE A 954 -15.91 -9.13 -14.34
C ILE A 954 -15.44 -7.81 -14.97
N LYS A 955 -14.14 -7.52 -14.94
CA LYS A 955 -13.56 -6.30 -15.53
C LYS A 955 -13.77 -6.16 -17.04
N ASN A 956 -14.15 -7.25 -17.71
CA ASN A 956 -14.36 -7.34 -19.15
C ASN A 956 -15.83 -7.18 -19.56
N PHE A 957 -16.69 -6.86 -18.58
CA PHE A 957 -18.12 -6.68 -18.79
C PHE A 957 -18.63 -5.31 -18.33
N VAL A 958 -19.65 -4.82 -18.97
CA VAL A 958 -20.52 -3.77 -18.46
C VAL A 958 -21.68 -4.45 -17.74
N VAL A 959 -21.85 -4.15 -16.47
CA VAL A 959 -22.93 -4.71 -15.64
C VAL A 959 -24.10 -3.76 -15.66
N VAL A 960 -25.24 -4.24 -16.09
CA VAL A 960 -26.51 -3.49 -16.14
C VAL A 960 -27.40 -3.96 -15.00
N PHE A 961 -27.89 -3.02 -14.21
CA PHE A 961 -28.85 -3.26 -13.15
C PHE A 961 -30.22 -2.79 -13.62
N GLU A 962 -31.18 -3.71 -13.70
CA GLU A 962 -32.57 -3.43 -14.11
C GLU A 962 -33.45 -3.11 -12.91
N ASP A 963 -33.05 -2.13 -12.11
CA ASP A 963 -33.87 -1.59 -11.03
C ASP A 963 -34.82 -0.51 -11.58
N LYS A 964 -35.53 0.22 -10.69
CA LYS A 964 -36.42 1.37 -11.01
C LYS A 964 -35.77 2.42 -11.94
N LYS A 965 -34.44 2.51 -11.98
CA LYS A 965 -33.62 3.21 -12.98
C LYS A 965 -32.52 2.28 -13.44
N THR A 966 -32.52 1.92 -14.72
CA THR A 966 -31.44 1.13 -15.34
C THR A 966 -30.11 1.84 -15.16
N THR A 967 -29.16 1.18 -14.47
CA THR A 967 -27.82 1.74 -14.24
C THR A 967 -26.76 0.79 -14.80
N LYS A 968 -25.77 1.36 -15.52
CA LYS A 968 -24.64 0.64 -16.10
C LYS A 968 -23.38 0.91 -15.28
N GLN A 969 -22.64 -0.14 -14.89
CA GLN A 969 -21.43 -0.01 -14.09
C GLN A 969 -20.35 -1.00 -14.55
N ILE A 970 -19.07 -0.65 -14.30
CA ILE A 970 -17.92 -1.50 -14.54
C ILE A 970 -17.23 -1.76 -13.21
N PHE A 971 -17.00 -3.02 -12.89
CA PHE A 971 -16.36 -3.46 -11.66
C PHE A 971 -14.96 -4.02 -11.93
N LYS A 972 -14.06 -3.90 -10.96
CA LYS A 972 -12.71 -4.48 -11.05
C LYS A 972 -12.67 -5.91 -10.53
N LYS A 973 -13.47 -6.21 -9.52
CA LYS A 973 -13.54 -7.51 -8.83
C LYS A 973 -14.98 -7.91 -8.61
N TRP A 974 -15.24 -9.21 -8.65
CA TRP A 974 -16.57 -9.78 -8.38
C TRP A 974 -17.14 -9.38 -7.00
N GLY A 975 -16.31 -9.35 -5.97
CA GLY A 975 -16.73 -8.94 -4.63
C GLY A 975 -17.15 -7.46 -4.49
N GLU A 976 -17.01 -6.64 -5.54
CA GLU A 976 -17.53 -5.27 -5.59
C GLU A 976 -19.01 -5.21 -6.00
N LEU A 977 -19.56 -6.30 -6.56
CA LEU A 977 -20.97 -6.37 -6.91
C LEU A 977 -21.85 -6.51 -5.66
N PRO A 978 -22.97 -5.81 -5.59
CA PRO A 978 -23.89 -5.89 -4.45
C PRO A 978 -24.82 -7.11 -4.53
N VAL A 979 -24.31 -8.27 -4.96
CA VAL A 979 -25.05 -9.51 -5.20
C VAL A 979 -24.25 -10.71 -4.77
N ARG A 980 -24.91 -11.76 -4.30
CA ARG A 980 -24.36 -13.07 -4.02
C ARG A 980 -24.82 -14.05 -5.08
N PHE A 981 -23.88 -14.76 -5.70
CA PHE A 981 -24.18 -15.82 -6.65
C PHE A 981 -24.22 -17.18 -5.94
N PRO A 982 -25.01 -18.13 -6.40
CA PRO A 982 -25.07 -19.49 -5.83
C PRO A 982 -23.74 -20.24 -6.03
N VAL A 983 -23.50 -21.21 -5.18
CA VAL A 983 -22.39 -22.14 -5.32
C VAL A 983 -22.66 -23.05 -6.51
N PHE A 984 -21.61 -23.47 -7.22
CA PHE A 984 -21.72 -24.32 -8.39
C PHE A 984 -22.30 -25.69 -8.03
N ASP A 985 -23.38 -26.07 -8.71
CA ASP A 985 -24.06 -27.33 -8.51
C ASP A 985 -23.47 -28.41 -9.44
N TYR A 986 -22.56 -29.21 -8.89
CA TYR A 986 -21.96 -30.34 -9.62
C TYR A 986 -22.96 -31.43 -9.99
N ALA A 987 -23.95 -31.70 -9.14
CA ALA A 987 -24.93 -32.76 -9.37
C ALA A 987 -25.83 -32.45 -10.57
N GLY A 988 -26.21 -31.17 -10.77
CA GLY A 988 -27.03 -30.74 -11.89
C GLY A 988 -26.28 -30.60 -13.21
N HIS A 989 -24.94 -30.72 -13.22
CA HIS A 989 -24.11 -30.52 -14.42
C HIS A 989 -23.25 -31.75 -14.77
N CYS A 990 -23.28 -32.83 -13.98
CA CYS A 990 -22.72 -34.12 -14.37
C CYS A 990 -23.73 -34.83 -15.27
N PRO A 991 -23.34 -35.41 -16.44
CA PRO A 991 -24.22 -36.29 -17.16
C PRO A 991 -24.56 -37.48 -16.24
N SER A 992 -25.88 -37.70 -16.07
CA SER A 992 -26.36 -38.88 -15.39
C SER A 992 -25.86 -40.11 -16.15
N SER A 993 -25.20 -41.02 -15.43
CA SER A 993 -24.68 -42.28 -15.96
C SER A 993 -25.79 -43.32 -16.29
N ASP A 994 -26.99 -42.87 -16.68
CA ASP A 994 -28.13 -43.72 -16.97
C ASP A 994 -28.61 -43.48 -18.41
N GLU A 995 -27.72 -43.63 -19.38
CA GLU A 995 -28.06 -43.93 -20.78
C GLU A 995 -26.86 -44.70 -21.37
N ASP A 996 -26.86 -46.05 -21.10
CA ASP A 996 -26.29 -47.09 -21.93
C ASP A 996 -27.16 -48.35 -21.78
#